data_e40c700a169c7178060abba17cfd279d
#
_entry.id   e40c700a169c7178060abba17cfd279d
#
_cell.length_a   1.000
_cell.length_b   1.000
_cell.length_c   1.000
_cell.angle_alpha   90.00
_cell.angle_beta   90.00
_cell.angle_gamma   90.00
#
_symmetry.space_group_name_H-M   'P 1'
#
loop_
_entity.id
_entity.type
_entity.pdbx_description
1 polymer ?
#
loop_
_entity_poly.entity_id
_entity_poly.type
_entity_poly.pdbx_seq_one_letter_code
_entity_poly.pdbx_strand_id
1 'polypeptide(L)'
;MDGQSKNLTQEYIKQIQAIFPEAVTEVADKDGNNISLKVDMEKLSILLGEASIPEDDTDYKQKYGEKFSFEWAGKRRAIAEAQKRSTGTLRPCPEESEDWENTENLYIEGDNLEVLKLLQDSYLGAIKMIYIDPPYNTGKDFVYKDNYKDNLTNYFEQTNTTNAVNSEASGRYHTNWLNMMYPRLKLARNLLTDNGVIFISIDDNEVSNLKTICDEIFGEDNFVGILSIENNPKGRKNSNYVAVSNDYCCIYAKNKSFSGFIENIPKNINDLAIDENGNYVHNSGKRVLVGENEFNNIVSDLNSDKHYTIYYNDTTNDFIIKKEVNIDSIDNALLNQGYSRYYSYYNESFVENTYSKEKIKELFTENALEFKNGKIYEKNLSTTIRIKSLVLNKKYKAVIDNMPCDYELDVKTTSAGTKLKELFSSKVSYFTAPKNTGLMNLFLTLFNEKEFIVLDFFSGSGTMAEAVYRLNSCNDRKIRYIMVQLPEIIDPAKATSSPAKESAKAAVCYLKEKQLPINLCELAKERIRRVGREILEEQKNKEQRDIFTESAKKLDIGFKVFKLDRSNVVEWDLELNTTYENEAQEKLTLEFNKVLNILKEGRTELDLMYEVMLKLGLQLTTKVEEKEINGKKVFVVGHGVMVASFAKGLTYSDITKMLEYKPDYVQPGEFKVVLSDESFATNNDKVNVMQLFKQKGITNFEII
;
A
#
# COMPACT_ATOMS: atom_id res chain seq x y z
N MET A 1 -1.18 -3.51 -46.52
CA MET A 1 -0.03 -2.77 -45.94
C MET A 1 0.08 -1.47 -46.72
N ASP A 2 -0.12 -0.34 -46.04
CA ASP A 2 -0.22 0.99 -46.66
C ASP A 2 1.15 1.65 -46.95
N GLY A 3 2.25 0.92 -46.77
CA GLY A 3 3.61 1.39 -47.07
C GLY A 3 4.13 2.52 -46.17
N GLN A 4 3.40 2.84 -45.09
CA GLN A 4 3.81 3.88 -44.13
C GLN A 4 4.51 3.28 -42.91
N SER A 5 5.43 4.03 -42.29
CA SER A 5 6.06 3.68 -41.02
C SER A 5 5.03 3.68 -39.88
N LYS A 6 5.26 2.88 -38.83
CA LYS A 6 4.38 2.80 -37.64
C LYS A 6 4.13 4.20 -37.07
N ASN A 7 2.88 4.58 -36.90
CA ASN A 7 2.51 5.82 -36.22
C ASN A 7 2.73 5.66 -34.71
N LEU A 8 3.78 6.27 -34.19
CA LEU A 8 4.16 6.20 -32.79
C LEU A 8 3.36 7.15 -31.86
N THR A 9 2.50 8.02 -32.42
CA THR A 9 1.76 9.01 -31.63
C THR A 9 0.91 8.36 -30.54
N GLN A 10 0.18 7.30 -30.87
CA GLN A 10 -0.67 6.59 -29.91
C GLN A 10 0.16 5.84 -28.85
N GLU A 11 1.33 5.37 -29.21
CA GLU A 11 2.29 4.74 -28.29
C GLU A 11 2.80 5.75 -27.26
N TYR A 12 3.19 6.94 -27.70
CA TYR A 12 3.64 8.02 -26.81
C TYR A 12 2.52 8.53 -25.90
N ILE A 13 1.29 8.66 -26.40
CA ILE A 13 0.13 9.02 -25.56
C ILE A 13 -0.09 7.98 -24.47
N LYS A 14 0.01 6.67 -24.78
CA LYS A 14 -0.09 5.61 -23.78
C LYS A 14 1.04 5.64 -22.75
N GLN A 15 2.26 5.98 -23.14
CA GLN A 15 3.39 6.14 -22.22
C GLN A 15 3.15 7.32 -21.27
N ILE A 16 2.68 8.46 -21.79
CA ILE A 16 2.29 9.61 -20.96
C ILE A 16 1.13 9.25 -20.04
N GLN A 17 0.12 8.51 -20.52
CA GLN A 17 -0.99 8.04 -19.70
C GLN A 17 -0.56 7.11 -18.56
N ALA A 18 0.47 6.29 -18.78
CA ALA A 18 1.01 5.42 -17.73
C ALA A 18 1.70 6.21 -16.61
N ILE A 19 2.31 7.35 -16.92
CA ILE A 19 3.02 8.21 -15.95
C ILE A 19 2.07 9.25 -15.35
N PHE A 20 1.32 9.95 -16.21
CA PHE A 20 0.40 11.03 -15.87
C PHE A 20 -0.98 10.78 -16.49
N PRO A 21 -1.79 9.85 -15.93
CA PRO A 21 -3.12 9.53 -16.47
C PRO A 21 -4.01 10.77 -16.57
N GLU A 22 -3.91 11.68 -15.62
CA GLU A 22 -4.66 12.93 -15.55
C GLU A 22 -4.33 13.94 -16.66
N ALA A 23 -3.18 13.77 -17.33
CA ALA A 23 -2.80 14.61 -18.46
C ALA A 23 -3.34 14.10 -19.81
N VAL A 24 -4.01 12.94 -19.85
CA VAL A 24 -4.59 12.40 -21.07
C VAL A 24 -6.11 12.51 -21.00
N THR A 25 -6.71 13.01 -22.06
CA THR A 25 -8.16 13.24 -22.14
C THR A 25 -8.72 12.73 -23.46
N GLU A 26 -9.98 12.35 -23.45
CA GLU A 26 -10.73 11.99 -24.64
C GLU A 26 -11.21 13.25 -25.36
N VAL A 27 -10.99 13.31 -26.66
CA VAL A 27 -11.44 14.41 -27.51
C VAL A 27 -12.22 13.83 -28.70
N ALA A 28 -13.49 14.25 -28.83
CA ALA A 28 -14.29 13.93 -29.99
C ALA A 28 -13.85 14.74 -31.23
N ASP A 29 -13.95 14.16 -32.41
CA ASP A 29 -13.78 14.91 -33.66
C ASP A 29 -14.92 15.91 -33.86
N LYS A 30 -14.80 16.78 -34.87
CA LYS A 30 -15.80 17.82 -35.16
C LYS A 30 -17.20 17.31 -35.42
N ASP A 31 -17.32 16.05 -35.80
CA ASP A 31 -18.59 15.39 -36.15
C ASP A 31 -19.12 14.51 -35.00
N GLY A 32 -18.38 14.41 -33.88
CA GLY A 32 -18.73 13.64 -32.69
C GLY A 32 -18.68 12.11 -32.85
N ASN A 33 -18.18 11.61 -33.99
CA ASN A 33 -18.23 10.20 -34.33
C ASN A 33 -16.99 9.40 -33.94
N ASN A 34 -15.83 10.07 -33.74
CA ASN A 34 -14.58 9.41 -33.34
C ASN A 34 -13.99 10.05 -32.10
N ILE A 35 -13.82 9.26 -31.06
CA ILE A 35 -13.14 9.65 -29.84
C ILE A 35 -11.66 9.26 -29.96
N SER A 36 -10.77 10.20 -29.70
CA SER A 36 -9.33 9.98 -29.69
C SER A 36 -8.71 10.50 -28.41
N LEU A 37 -7.70 9.77 -27.88
CA LEU A 37 -6.92 10.20 -26.75
C LEU A 37 -5.96 11.32 -27.16
N LYS A 38 -5.93 12.40 -26.40
CA LYS A 38 -4.98 13.52 -26.57
C LYS A 38 -4.35 13.91 -25.24
N VAL A 39 -3.12 14.42 -25.31
CA VAL A 39 -2.42 14.97 -24.14
C VAL A 39 -2.89 16.41 -23.91
N ASP A 40 -3.33 16.70 -22.70
CA ASP A 40 -3.57 18.04 -22.21
C ASP A 40 -2.23 18.66 -21.78
N MET A 41 -1.63 19.48 -22.65
CA MET A 41 -0.31 20.05 -22.45
C MET A 41 -0.25 21.02 -21.26
N GLU A 42 -1.35 21.65 -20.89
CA GLU A 42 -1.41 22.54 -19.73
C GLU A 42 -1.41 21.74 -18.44
N LYS A 43 -2.25 20.71 -18.35
CA LYS A 43 -2.18 19.77 -17.22
C LYS A 43 -0.81 19.10 -17.11
N LEU A 44 -0.24 18.68 -18.23
CA LEU A 44 1.08 18.08 -18.22
C LEU A 44 2.16 19.08 -17.72
N SER A 45 2.11 20.33 -18.16
CA SER A 45 3.04 21.37 -17.72
C SER A 45 2.91 21.67 -16.21
N ILE A 46 1.67 21.69 -15.69
CA ILE A 46 1.42 21.80 -14.23
C ILE A 46 1.99 20.60 -13.50
N LEU A 47 1.80 19.38 -14.02
CA LEU A 47 2.28 18.14 -13.42
C LEU A 47 3.80 18.00 -13.43
N LEU A 48 4.45 18.61 -14.42
CA LEU A 48 5.91 18.72 -14.50
C LEU A 48 6.50 19.86 -13.65
N GLY A 49 5.65 20.71 -13.05
CA GLY A 49 6.10 21.84 -12.25
C GLY A 49 6.61 23.04 -13.07
N GLU A 50 6.38 23.05 -14.39
CA GLU A 50 6.87 24.10 -15.29
C GLU A 50 5.94 25.30 -15.42
N ALA A 51 4.66 25.16 -15.09
CA ALA A 51 3.66 26.22 -15.16
C ALA A 51 3.32 26.80 -13.79
N SER A 52 3.39 28.13 -13.67
CA SER A 52 2.78 28.83 -12.55
C SER A 52 1.25 28.84 -12.70
N ILE A 53 0.55 28.51 -11.61
CA ILE A 53 -0.91 28.48 -11.60
C ILE A 53 -1.43 29.92 -11.53
N PRO A 54 -2.26 30.37 -12.51
CA PRO A 54 -2.91 31.67 -12.42
C PRO A 54 -3.88 31.69 -11.22
N GLU A 55 -3.91 32.79 -10.48
CA GLU A 55 -4.82 32.94 -9.31
C GLU A 55 -6.29 33.01 -9.70
N ASP A 56 -6.67 33.28 -10.96
CA ASP A 56 -8.02 33.43 -11.46
C ASP A 56 -8.45 32.37 -12.49
N ASP A 57 -9.55 31.68 -12.18
CA ASP A 57 -10.09 30.50 -12.87
C ASP A 57 -10.98 30.83 -14.11
N THR A 58 -11.13 32.10 -14.45
CA THR A 58 -12.14 32.57 -15.43
C THR A 58 -11.73 32.39 -16.91
N ASP A 59 -10.44 32.32 -17.21
CA ASP A 59 -9.93 32.27 -18.59
C ASP A 59 -9.88 30.87 -19.22
N TYR A 60 -10.01 29.82 -18.42
CA TYR A 60 -9.80 28.44 -18.87
C TYR A 60 -10.92 27.92 -19.79
N LYS A 61 -12.18 28.23 -19.47
CA LYS A 61 -13.35 27.73 -20.22
C LYS A 61 -13.45 28.28 -21.65
N GLN A 62 -12.88 29.45 -21.93
CA GLN A 62 -12.94 30.05 -23.27
C GLN A 62 -11.93 29.47 -24.26
N LYS A 63 -10.84 28.85 -23.77
CA LYS A 63 -9.68 28.50 -24.60
C LYS A 63 -9.68 27.07 -25.15
N TYR A 64 -10.38 26.11 -24.52
CA TYR A 64 -10.13 24.67 -24.76
C TYR A 64 -11.31 23.79 -25.19
N GLY A 65 -12.50 24.34 -25.40
CA GLY A 65 -13.66 23.57 -25.89
C GLY A 65 -14.25 22.57 -24.90
N GLU A 66 -15.24 21.79 -25.33
CA GLU A 66 -15.87 20.75 -24.49
C GLU A 66 -14.92 19.57 -24.27
N LYS A 67 -14.57 19.34 -22.98
CA LYS A 67 -13.77 18.21 -22.51
C LYS A 67 -14.53 17.52 -21.38
N PHE A 68 -14.43 16.19 -21.29
CA PHE A 68 -14.79 15.52 -20.05
C PHE A 68 -13.76 15.90 -18.98
N SER A 69 -14.19 16.59 -17.96
CA SER A 69 -13.34 16.89 -16.79
C SER A 69 -14.18 16.92 -15.53
N PHE A 70 -13.64 16.34 -14.47
CA PHE A 70 -14.22 16.47 -13.14
C PHE A 70 -13.56 17.65 -12.45
N GLU A 71 -14.30 18.75 -12.30
CA GLU A 71 -13.78 20.02 -11.77
C GLU A 71 -14.46 20.40 -10.45
N TRP A 72 -13.67 20.93 -9.51
CA TRP A 72 -14.16 21.52 -8.27
C TRP A 72 -13.30 22.72 -7.86
N ALA A 73 -13.82 23.58 -6.97
CA ALA A 73 -13.08 24.74 -6.50
C ALA A 73 -11.84 24.33 -5.69
N GLY A 74 -10.64 24.72 -6.14
CA GLY A 74 -9.36 24.42 -5.49
C GLY A 74 -8.62 23.23 -6.08
N LYS A 75 -9.13 22.53 -7.10
CA LYS A 75 -8.46 21.38 -7.74
C LYS A 75 -7.03 21.69 -8.16
N ARG A 76 -6.80 22.81 -8.85
CA ARG A 76 -5.44 23.21 -9.30
C ARG A 76 -4.49 23.39 -8.12
N ARG A 77 -4.97 23.97 -7.02
CA ARG A 77 -4.18 24.11 -5.78
C ARG A 77 -3.86 22.74 -5.18
N ALA A 78 -4.81 21.82 -5.17
CA ALA A 78 -4.59 20.45 -4.69
C ALA A 78 -3.53 19.70 -5.54
N ILE A 79 -3.55 19.89 -6.87
CA ILE A 79 -2.51 19.34 -7.77
C ILE A 79 -1.13 19.92 -7.43
N ALA A 80 -1.01 21.25 -7.32
CA ALA A 80 0.23 21.92 -6.98
C ALA A 80 0.75 21.52 -5.59
N GLU A 81 -0.14 21.31 -4.64
CA GLU A 81 0.24 20.91 -3.29
C GLU A 81 0.92 19.54 -3.24
N ALA A 82 0.52 18.61 -4.10
CA ALA A 82 1.20 17.33 -4.24
C ALA A 82 2.64 17.44 -4.76
N GLN A 83 2.98 18.54 -5.46
CA GLN A 83 4.32 18.77 -6.01
C GLN A 83 5.20 19.61 -5.09
N LYS A 84 4.60 20.32 -4.14
CA LYS A 84 5.32 21.17 -3.21
C LYS A 84 6.16 20.32 -2.26
N ARG A 85 7.47 20.61 -2.19
CA ARG A 85 8.38 19.91 -1.27
C ARG A 85 8.06 20.25 0.17
N SER A 86 8.21 19.26 1.05
CA SER A 86 8.16 19.50 2.50
C SER A 86 9.47 20.12 2.99
N THR A 87 9.38 21.08 3.90
CA THR A 87 10.52 21.63 4.65
C THR A 87 10.69 20.95 6.02
N GLY A 88 9.90 19.90 6.27
CA GLY A 88 9.93 19.13 7.50
C GLY A 88 10.96 18.02 7.52
N THR A 89 10.96 17.31 8.64
CA THR A 89 11.72 16.08 8.85
C THR A 89 10.95 15.11 9.73
N LEU A 90 11.42 13.86 9.83
CA LEU A 90 10.91 12.84 10.72
C LEU A 90 11.92 12.58 11.84
N ARG A 91 11.59 13.03 13.05
CA ARG A 91 12.44 12.85 14.24
C ARG A 91 12.29 11.45 14.81
N PRO A 92 13.39 10.73 15.03
CA PRO A 92 13.38 9.45 15.71
C PRO A 92 12.97 9.60 17.19
N CYS A 93 12.17 8.67 17.71
CA CYS A 93 11.78 8.59 19.11
C CYS A 93 12.06 7.16 19.64
N PRO A 94 13.32 6.81 19.89
CA PRO A 94 13.68 5.46 20.37
C PRO A 94 12.98 5.09 21.68
N GLU A 95 12.75 6.05 22.56
CA GLU A 95 12.12 5.88 23.87
C GLU A 95 10.63 5.50 23.81
N GLU A 96 9.96 5.82 22.69
CA GLU A 96 8.56 5.44 22.43
C GLU A 96 8.44 4.19 21.56
N SER A 97 9.56 3.70 21.04
CA SER A 97 9.66 2.57 20.11
C SER A 97 9.66 1.23 20.85
N GLU A 98 9.45 0.14 20.09
CA GLU A 98 9.59 -1.23 20.58
C GLU A 98 10.62 -1.95 19.70
N ASP A 99 11.69 -2.52 20.29
CA ASP A 99 12.82 -3.15 19.58
C ASP A 99 13.43 -2.25 18.49
N TRP A 100 13.76 -0.99 18.83
CA TRP A 100 14.27 0.02 17.91
C TRP A 100 15.40 -0.47 16.99
N GLU A 101 16.31 -1.26 17.53
CA GLU A 101 17.50 -1.69 16.79
C GLU A 101 17.23 -2.71 15.67
N ASN A 102 16.19 -3.56 15.84
CA ASN A 102 16.00 -4.70 14.97
C ASN A 102 14.74 -4.66 14.13
N THR A 103 13.74 -3.86 14.54
CA THR A 103 12.45 -3.82 13.84
C THR A 103 12.54 -3.12 12.49
N GLU A 104 11.79 -3.66 11.52
CA GLU A 104 11.60 -3.07 10.19
C GLU A 104 10.21 -2.39 10.03
N ASN A 105 9.42 -2.27 11.10
CA ASN A 105 8.12 -1.63 11.11
C ASN A 105 8.20 -0.18 11.57
N LEU A 106 7.35 0.70 11.01
CA LEU A 106 7.32 2.13 11.31
C LEU A 106 5.95 2.59 11.83
N TYR A 107 5.98 3.45 12.83
CA TYR A 107 4.83 4.25 13.28
C TYR A 107 5.21 5.73 13.25
N ILE A 108 4.54 6.53 12.41
CA ILE A 108 4.87 7.93 12.17
C ILE A 108 3.72 8.82 12.65
N GLU A 109 4.03 9.71 13.60
CA GLU A 109 3.09 10.72 14.09
C GLU A 109 3.25 12.00 13.28
N GLY A 110 2.18 12.43 12.62
CA GLY A 110 2.21 13.66 11.85
C GLY A 110 1.05 13.83 10.87
N ASP A 111 0.99 14.99 10.23
CA ASP A 111 0.11 15.18 9.09
C ASP A 111 0.55 14.26 7.94
N ASN A 112 -0.40 13.49 7.45
CA ASN A 112 -0.08 12.45 6.46
C ASN A 112 0.33 13.02 5.09
N LEU A 113 -0.11 14.24 4.70
CA LEU A 113 0.33 14.86 3.46
C LEU A 113 1.84 15.18 3.52
N GLU A 114 2.29 15.81 4.60
CA GLU A 114 3.71 16.13 4.78
C GLU A 114 4.56 14.85 4.95
N VAL A 115 4.07 13.87 5.69
CA VAL A 115 4.75 12.58 5.82
C VAL A 115 4.88 11.88 4.46
N LEU A 116 3.81 11.84 3.65
CA LEU A 116 3.85 11.26 2.30
C LEU A 116 4.86 11.96 1.38
N LYS A 117 5.02 13.30 1.50
CA LYS A 117 6.05 14.05 0.78
C LYS A 117 7.46 13.62 1.19
N LEU A 118 7.70 13.49 2.50
CA LEU A 118 8.99 13.07 3.05
C LEU A 118 9.36 11.62 2.71
N LEU A 119 8.37 10.74 2.56
CA LEU A 119 8.60 9.35 2.21
C LEU A 119 8.91 9.13 0.71
N GLN A 120 8.69 10.14 -0.17
CA GLN A 120 8.86 9.96 -1.62
C GLN A 120 10.27 9.46 -1.96
N ASP A 121 11.32 10.09 -1.46
CA ASP A 121 12.70 9.75 -1.83
C ASP A 121 13.11 8.34 -1.35
N SER A 122 12.66 7.94 -0.15
CA SER A 122 13.07 6.68 0.50
C SER A 122 12.20 5.47 0.15
N TYR A 123 10.95 5.68 -0.27
CA TYR A 123 9.97 4.62 -0.50
C TYR A 123 9.28 4.69 -1.86
N LEU A 124 9.82 5.47 -2.82
CA LEU A 124 9.30 5.54 -4.18
C LEU A 124 9.25 4.13 -4.81
N GLY A 125 8.07 3.69 -5.25
CA GLY A 125 7.90 2.38 -5.85
C GLY A 125 8.21 1.17 -4.94
N ALA A 126 8.14 1.34 -3.62
CA ALA A 126 8.51 0.28 -2.65
C ALA A 126 7.30 -0.38 -1.95
N ILE A 127 6.13 0.24 -2.00
CA ILE A 127 4.93 -0.21 -1.27
C ILE A 127 4.09 -1.13 -2.14
N LYS A 128 3.87 -2.36 -1.69
CA LYS A 128 3.02 -3.33 -2.40
C LYS A 128 1.54 -3.08 -2.18
N MET A 129 1.16 -2.76 -0.96
CA MET A 129 -0.23 -2.54 -0.57
C MET A 129 -0.36 -1.23 0.20
N ILE A 130 -1.33 -0.42 -0.19
CA ILE A 130 -1.81 0.70 0.60
C ILE A 130 -3.24 0.38 1.03
N TYR A 131 -3.53 0.55 2.32
CA TYR A 131 -4.89 0.56 2.84
C TYR A 131 -5.13 1.86 3.57
N ILE A 132 -6.26 2.52 3.33
CA ILE A 132 -6.65 3.72 4.05
C ILE A 132 -8.13 3.72 4.42
N ASP A 133 -8.40 4.34 5.56
CA ASP A 133 -9.74 4.60 6.07
C ASP A 133 -9.89 6.11 6.34
N PRO A 134 -10.04 6.94 5.26
CA PRO A 134 -10.12 8.38 5.39
C PRO A 134 -11.44 8.80 6.05
N PRO A 135 -11.58 10.07 6.50
CA PRO A 135 -12.86 10.62 6.94
C PRO A 135 -13.94 10.44 5.85
N TYR A 136 -15.14 9.97 6.24
CA TYR A 136 -16.23 9.67 5.31
C TYR A 136 -17.06 10.90 4.92
N ASN A 137 -16.73 12.06 5.49
CA ASN A 137 -17.41 13.32 5.23
C ASN A 137 -18.91 13.27 5.59
N THR A 138 -19.25 12.74 6.75
CA THR A 138 -20.64 12.58 7.23
C THR A 138 -21.22 13.86 7.85
N GLY A 139 -20.57 15.00 7.69
CA GLY A 139 -20.93 16.29 8.32
C GLY A 139 -20.51 16.42 9.78
N LYS A 140 -19.96 15.36 10.37
CA LYS A 140 -19.47 15.30 11.74
C LYS A 140 -17.99 14.91 11.80
N ASP A 141 -17.42 14.53 10.67
CA ASP A 141 -16.06 14.08 10.56
C ASP A 141 -15.09 15.26 10.50
N PHE A 142 -13.91 15.02 11.04
CA PHE A 142 -12.77 15.89 10.86
C PHE A 142 -12.24 15.73 9.42
N VAL A 143 -12.15 16.85 8.70
CA VAL A 143 -11.45 16.94 7.43
C VAL A 143 -10.20 17.77 7.66
N TYR A 144 -9.04 17.24 7.33
CA TYR A 144 -7.75 17.94 7.47
C TYR A 144 -7.82 19.28 6.73
N LYS A 145 -7.46 20.36 7.41
CA LYS A 145 -7.40 21.69 6.82
C LYS A 145 -5.98 21.94 6.32
N ASP A 146 -5.76 21.69 5.05
CA ASP A 146 -4.47 21.99 4.43
C ASP A 146 -4.36 23.50 4.19
N ASN A 147 -3.33 24.12 4.77
CA ASN A 147 -3.00 25.52 4.49
C ASN A 147 -1.94 25.54 3.38
N TYR A 148 -2.39 25.81 2.16
CA TYR A 148 -1.53 25.80 0.97
C TYR A 148 -0.33 26.78 1.00
N LYS A 149 -0.26 27.66 2.01
CA LYS A 149 0.90 28.57 2.19
C LYS A 149 2.01 27.90 2.99
N ASP A 150 1.66 27.23 4.10
CA ASP A 150 2.60 26.53 4.99
C ASP A 150 1.88 25.41 5.74
N ASN A 151 1.99 24.18 5.25
CA ASN A 151 1.35 23.01 5.84
C ASN A 151 1.98 22.61 7.18
N LEU A 152 3.29 22.78 7.34
CA LEU A 152 3.95 22.46 8.61
C LEU A 152 3.49 23.42 9.73
N THR A 153 3.44 24.72 9.48
CA THR A 153 2.90 25.67 10.46
C THR A 153 1.44 25.34 10.76
N ASN A 154 0.63 25.01 9.75
CA ASN A 154 -0.74 24.58 9.93
C ASN A 154 -0.86 23.29 10.77
N TYR A 155 0.02 22.32 10.57
CA TYR A 155 0.11 21.10 11.39
C TYR A 155 0.38 21.43 12.86
N PHE A 156 1.37 22.29 13.16
CA PHE A 156 1.68 22.69 14.53
C PHE A 156 0.55 23.52 15.18
N GLU A 157 -0.15 24.33 14.42
CA GLU A 157 -1.34 25.05 14.90
C GLU A 157 -2.50 24.10 15.18
N GLN A 158 -2.74 23.10 14.29
CA GLN A 158 -3.81 22.12 14.45
C GLN A 158 -3.58 21.18 15.63
N THR A 159 -2.35 20.78 15.92
CA THR A 159 -2.02 19.93 17.08
C THR A 159 -2.23 20.64 18.41
N ASN A 160 -2.21 21.97 18.41
CA ASN A 160 -2.40 22.80 19.61
C ASN A 160 -3.81 23.39 19.72
N THR A 161 -4.65 23.26 18.69
CA THR A 161 -6.01 23.81 18.65
C THR A 161 -7.05 22.73 18.44
N THR A 162 -8.28 23.03 18.87
CA THR A 162 -9.42 22.16 18.64
C THR A 162 -9.88 22.27 17.19
N ASN A 163 -9.78 21.19 16.42
CA ASN A 163 -10.08 21.09 15.00
C ASN A 163 -11.56 21.38 14.67
N ALA A 164 -11.81 22.03 13.53
CA ALA A 164 -13.15 22.32 13.06
C ALA A 164 -13.69 21.16 12.22
N VAL A 165 -14.94 20.79 12.47
CA VAL A 165 -15.69 19.79 11.69
C VAL A 165 -16.12 20.39 10.35
N ASN A 166 -16.05 19.58 9.27
CA ASN A 166 -16.60 19.95 7.97
C ASN A 166 -18.13 19.78 8.01
N SER A 167 -18.88 20.89 8.05
CA SER A 167 -20.33 20.87 8.22
C SER A 167 -21.04 20.82 6.87
N GLU A 168 -22.13 20.04 6.77
CA GLU A 168 -23.04 19.98 5.60
C GLU A 168 -23.60 21.36 5.22
N ALA A 169 -23.70 22.28 6.18
CA ALA A 169 -24.12 23.67 5.92
C ALA A 169 -23.04 24.49 5.19
N SER A 170 -21.80 23.95 5.03
CA SER A 170 -20.75 24.58 4.25
C SER A 170 -21.03 24.38 2.76
N GLY A 171 -21.15 25.46 1.97
CA GLY A 171 -21.24 25.37 0.50
C GLY A 171 -19.99 24.76 -0.19
N ARG A 172 -18.99 24.34 0.60
CA ARG A 172 -17.75 23.69 0.13
C ARG A 172 -17.55 22.28 0.72
N TYR A 173 -18.61 21.63 1.13
CA TYR A 173 -18.60 20.35 1.84
C TYR A 173 -17.78 19.27 1.12
N HIS A 174 -18.18 18.88 -0.10
CA HIS A 174 -17.44 17.91 -0.92
C HIS A 174 -16.09 18.46 -1.41
N THR A 175 -16.04 19.75 -1.73
CA THR A 175 -14.82 20.44 -2.19
C THR A 175 -13.68 20.34 -1.18
N ASN A 176 -13.96 20.57 0.11
CA ASN A 176 -12.94 20.49 1.16
C ASN A 176 -12.37 19.06 1.26
N TRP A 177 -13.24 18.06 1.17
CA TRP A 177 -12.85 16.67 1.19
C TRP A 177 -11.99 16.28 -0.03
N LEU A 178 -12.41 16.69 -1.23
CA LEU A 178 -11.66 16.46 -2.47
C LEU A 178 -10.28 17.11 -2.44
N ASN A 179 -10.18 18.35 -1.96
CA ASN A 179 -8.91 19.07 -1.83
C ASN A 179 -7.95 18.38 -0.85
N MET A 180 -8.48 17.78 0.23
CA MET A 180 -7.71 16.99 1.17
C MET A 180 -7.22 15.66 0.57
N MET A 181 -8.10 14.93 -0.13
CA MET A 181 -7.80 13.59 -0.61
C MET A 181 -6.89 13.57 -1.84
N TYR A 182 -7.09 14.47 -2.79
CA TYR A 182 -6.39 14.46 -4.08
C TYR A 182 -4.86 14.44 -3.95
N PRO A 183 -4.21 15.37 -3.23
CA PRO A 183 -2.74 15.38 -3.11
C PRO A 183 -2.21 14.12 -2.41
N ARG A 184 -2.93 13.61 -1.42
CA ARG A 184 -2.57 12.39 -0.69
C ARG A 184 -2.59 11.15 -1.58
N LEU A 185 -3.65 10.98 -2.37
CA LEU A 185 -3.77 9.88 -3.34
C LEU A 185 -2.72 9.96 -4.44
N LYS A 186 -2.41 11.17 -4.92
CA LYS A 186 -1.35 11.40 -5.92
C LYS A 186 0.01 10.94 -5.42
N LEU A 187 0.40 11.35 -4.21
CA LEU A 187 1.65 10.93 -3.58
C LEU A 187 1.66 9.43 -3.26
N ALA A 188 0.54 8.90 -2.79
CA ALA A 188 0.39 7.48 -2.49
C ALA A 188 0.62 6.59 -3.73
N ARG A 189 0.10 7.01 -4.91
CA ARG A 189 0.34 6.30 -6.17
C ARG A 189 1.82 6.15 -6.50
N ASN A 190 2.62 7.20 -6.25
CA ASN A 190 4.06 7.16 -6.52
C ASN A 190 4.79 6.14 -5.64
N LEU A 191 4.35 5.97 -4.39
CA LEU A 191 4.96 5.02 -3.45
C LEU A 191 4.67 3.56 -3.81
N LEU A 192 3.60 3.27 -4.57
CA LEU A 192 3.26 1.91 -4.96
C LEU A 192 4.31 1.30 -5.91
N THR A 193 4.59 0.00 -5.72
CA THR A 193 5.29 -0.83 -6.73
C THR A 193 4.46 -0.90 -8.01
N ASP A 194 5.04 -1.29 -9.14
CA ASP A 194 4.29 -1.38 -10.40
C ASP A 194 3.12 -2.38 -10.33
N ASN A 195 3.26 -3.44 -9.53
CA ASN A 195 2.20 -4.39 -9.23
C ASN A 195 1.47 -4.08 -7.90
N GLY A 196 1.61 -2.86 -7.39
CA GLY A 196 1.02 -2.41 -6.14
C GLY A 196 -0.46 -2.07 -6.25
N VAL A 197 -1.17 -2.14 -5.14
CA VAL A 197 -2.63 -1.95 -5.07
C VAL A 197 -2.98 -1.09 -3.86
N ILE A 198 -3.95 -0.18 -4.05
CA ILE A 198 -4.53 0.62 -2.98
C ILE A 198 -5.99 0.20 -2.70
N PHE A 199 -6.33 0.07 -1.44
CA PHE A 199 -7.65 -0.20 -0.89
C PHE A 199 -8.12 1.01 -0.09
N ILE A 200 -9.26 1.58 -0.42
CA ILE A 200 -9.77 2.80 0.18
C ILE A 200 -11.17 2.54 0.71
N SER A 201 -11.31 2.49 2.03
CA SER A 201 -12.62 2.38 2.69
C SER A 201 -13.37 3.70 2.61
N ILE A 202 -14.68 3.64 2.34
CA ILE A 202 -15.54 4.83 2.21
C ILE A 202 -17.01 4.41 2.40
N ASP A 203 -17.90 5.36 2.68
CA ASP A 203 -19.34 5.14 2.69
C ASP A 203 -20.03 5.73 1.45
N ASP A 204 -21.35 5.76 1.48
CA ASP A 204 -22.20 6.24 0.40
C ASP A 204 -22.11 7.76 0.17
N ASN A 205 -21.60 8.56 1.12
CA ASN A 205 -21.48 10.01 0.97
C ASN A 205 -20.45 10.41 -0.10
N GLU A 206 -19.30 9.73 -0.15
CA GLU A 206 -18.18 10.15 -1.00
C GLU A 206 -17.68 9.06 -1.98
N VAL A 207 -18.31 7.87 -2.04
CA VAL A 207 -17.82 6.78 -2.93
C VAL A 207 -17.78 7.21 -4.40
N SER A 208 -18.74 8.00 -4.88
CA SER A 208 -18.77 8.46 -6.27
C SER A 208 -17.68 9.48 -6.55
N ASN A 209 -17.46 10.45 -5.66
CA ASN A 209 -16.39 11.44 -5.77
C ASN A 209 -15.02 10.77 -5.68
N LEU A 210 -14.86 9.83 -4.74
CA LEU A 210 -13.63 9.04 -4.59
C LEU A 210 -13.30 8.27 -5.88
N LYS A 211 -14.28 7.56 -6.45
CA LYS A 211 -14.07 6.84 -7.70
C LYS A 211 -13.58 7.78 -8.79
N THR A 212 -14.23 8.93 -8.96
CA THR A 212 -13.88 9.87 -10.02
C THR A 212 -12.47 10.45 -9.87
N ILE A 213 -12.05 10.84 -8.66
CA ILE A 213 -10.65 11.31 -8.47
C ILE A 213 -9.63 10.19 -8.59
N CYS A 214 -9.98 8.96 -8.23
CA CYS A 214 -9.10 7.81 -8.42
C CYS A 214 -8.98 7.41 -9.89
N ASP A 215 -10.05 7.49 -10.68
CA ASP A 215 -9.99 7.30 -12.12
C ASP A 215 -9.02 8.31 -12.77
N GLU A 216 -9.03 9.56 -12.33
CA GLU A 216 -8.10 10.58 -12.81
C GLU A 216 -6.65 10.29 -12.37
N ILE A 217 -6.42 9.95 -11.10
CA ILE A 217 -5.07 9.78 -10.54
C ILE A 217 -4.42 8.46 -10.98
N PHE A 218 -5.15 7.36 -10.91
CA PHE A 218 -4.62 6.01 -11.19
C PHE A 218 -4.83 5.59 -12.66
N GLY A 219 -5.80 6.21 -13.34
CA GLY A 219 -6.31 5.80 -14.64
C GLY A 219 -7.49 4.83 -14.51
N GLU A 220 -8.54 5.04 -15.31
CA GLU A 220 -9.77 4.21 -15.30
C GLU A 220 -9.47 2.74 -15.60
N ASP A 221 -8.54 2.44 -16.50
CA ASP A 221 -8.10 1.09 -16.84
C ASP A 221 -7.53 0.32 -15.62
N ASN A 222 -7.02 1.04 -14.62
CA ASN A 222 -6.44 0.47 -13.41
C ASN A 222 -7.46 0.27 -12.28
N PHE A 223 -8.73 0.57 -12.53
CA PHE A 223 -9.81 0.23 -11.61
C PHE A 223 -9.94 -1.28 -11.48
N VAL A 224 -9.84 -1.80 -10.24
CA VAL A 224 -9.98 -3.24 -9.94
C VAL A 224 -11.42 -3.57 -9.57
N GLY A 225 -12.05 -2.78 -8.71
CA GLY A 225 -13.43 -2.96 -8.29
C GLY A 225 -13.82 -2.19 -7.04
N ILE A 226 -15.10 -2.27 -6.71
CA ILE A 226 -15.66 -1.79 -5.43
C ILE A 226 -16.20 -3.01 -4.66
N LEU A 227 -15.76 -3.16 -3.42
CA LEU A 227 -16.33 -4.14 -2.50
C LEU A 227 -17.40 -3.48 -1.65
N SER A 228 -18.53 -4.15 -1.45
CA SER A 228 -19.54 -3.84 -0.46
C SER A 228 -19.30 -4.75 0.76
N ILE A 229 -18.99 -4.15 1.92
CA ILE A 229 -18.52 -4.86 3.12
C ILE A 229 -19.58 -4.76 4.20
N GLU A 230 -20.13 -5.90 4.62
CA GLU A 230 -21.17 -5.99 5.66
C GLU A 230 -20.58 -5.72 7.05
N ASN A 231 -20.35 -4.44 7.38
CA ASN A 231 -19.79 -4.03 8.66
C ASN A 231 -20.81 -3.96 9.81
N ASN A 232 -22.11 -3.85 9.49
CA ASN A 232 -23.19 -3.81 10.47
C ASN A 232 -24.44 -4.58 10.00
N PRO A 233 -24.48 -5.92 10.15
CA PRO A 233 -25.60 -6.76 9.67
C PRO A 233 -27.00 -6.35 10.16
N LYS A 234 -27.08 -5.63 11.29
CA LYS A 234 -28.35 -5.15 11.84
C LYS A 234 -28.88 -3.88 11.18
N GLY A 235 -28.05 -3.26 10.32
CA GLY A 235 -28.31 -1.96 9.72
C GLY A 235 -28.19 -0.79 10.70
N ARG A 236 -27.83 0.38 10.18
CA ARG A 236 -27.80 1.63 10.93
C ARG A 236 -29.23 2.23 10.92
N LYS A 237 -29.72 2.61 12.09
CA LYS A 237 -31.07 3.24 12.22
C LYS A 237 -31.09 4.74 11.86
N ASN A 238 -30.13 5.19 11.06
CA ASN A 238 -29.94 6.61 10.76
C ASN A 238 -30.81 7.09 9.59
N SER A 239 -31.46 6.19 8.85
CA SER A 239 -32.30 6.51 7.72
C SER A 239 -33.73 6.05 7.99
N ASN A 240 -34.70 6.88 7.60
CA ASN A 240 -36.13 6.55 7.64
C ASN A 240 -36.55 5.63 6.48
N TYR A 241 -35.68 5.41 5.49
CA TYR A 241 -36.00 4.68 4.26
C TYR A 241 -35.28 3.34 4.19
N VAL A 242 -33.94 3.34 4.17
CA VAL A 242 -33.12 2.13 4.01
C VAL A 242 -32.13 2.02 5.16
N ALA A 243 -32.12 0.87 5.83
CA ALA A 243 -31.12 0.58 6.86
C ALA A 243 -29.79 0.21 6.20
N VAL A 244 -28.79 1.09 6.29
CA VAL A 244 -27.45 0.86 5.74
C VAL A 244 -26.71 -0.17 6.58
N SER A 245 -26.27 -1.27 5.97
CA SER A 245 -25.58 -2.39 6.64
C SER A 245 -24.13 -2.54 6.20
N ASN A 246 -23.69 -1.77 5.23
CA ASN A 246 -22.36 -1.87 4.61
C ASN A 246 -21.63 -0.54 4.50
N ASP A 247 -20.33 -0.63 4.35
CA ASP A 247 -19.45 0.38 3.78
C ASP A 247 -18.87 -0.16 2.46
N TYR A 248 -18.18 0.69 1.73
CA TYR A 248 -17.51 0.34 0.48
C TYR A 248 -15.99 0.31 0.66
N CYS A 249 -15.31 -0.42 -0.22
CA CYS A 249 -13.88 -0.33 -0.41
C CYS A 249 -13.58 -0.23 -1.90
N CYS A 250 -13.07 0.93 -2.33
CA CYS A 250 -12.59 1.16 -3.70
C CYS A 250 -11.18 0.58 -3.83
N ILE A 251 -10.91 -0.13 -4.95
CA ILE A 251 -9.63 -0.79 -5.20
C ILE A 251 -9.08 -0.34 -6.53
N TYR A 252 -7.85 0.17 -6.53
CA TYR A 252 -7.08 0.53 -7.71
C TYR A 252 -5.70 -0.11 -7.68
N ALA A 253 -5.24 -0.56 -8.84
CA ALA A 253 -3.85 -0.96 -9.03
C ALA A 253 -3.02 0.23 -9.56
N LYS A 254 -1.72 0.26 -9.32
CA LYS A 254 -0.84 1.20 -10.03
C LYS A 254 -0.76 0.84 -11.52
N ASN A 255 -0.62 -0.46 -11.82
CA ASN A 255 -0.75 -1.02 -13.16
C ASN A 255 -1.45 -2.38 -13.07
N LYS A 256 -2.70 -2.44 -13.54
CA LYS A 256 -3.55 -3.63 -13.47
C LYS A 256 -3.00 -4.82 -14.26
N SER A 257 -2.22 -4.57 -15.31
CA SER A 257 -1.61 -5.64 -16.11
C SER A 257 -0.54 -6.43 -15.36
N PHE A 258 0.09 -5.84 -14.36
CA PHE A 258 1.11 -6.48 -13.51
C PHE A 258 0.54 -6.93 -12.17
N SER A 259 -0.66 -6.46 -11.81
CA SER A 259 -1.31 -6.77 -10.53
C SER A 259 -2.23 -7.97 -10.67
N GLY A 260 -2.32 -8.78 -9.63
CA GLY A 260 -3.26 -9.89 -9.59
C GLY A 260 -3.56 -10.33 -8.15
N PHE A 261 -4.79 -10.76 -7.93
CA PHE A 261 -5.20 -11.37 -6.67
C PHE A 261 -5.24 -12.88 -6.80
N ILE A 262 -4.76 -13.57 -5.77
CA ILE A 262 -4.95 -15.02 -5.67
C ILE A 262 -6.32 -15.35 -5.10
N GLU A 263 -6.76 -16.57 -5.29
CA GLU A 263 -7.93 -17.12 -4.62
C GLU A 263 -7.56 -17.42 -3.16
N ASN A 264 -8.14 -16.69 -2.20
CA ASN A 264 -7.77 -16.78 -0.79
C ASN A 264 -8.92 -17.11 0.16
N ILE A 265 -10.14 -17.24 -0.35
CA ILE A 265 -11.31 -17.59 0.46
C ILE A 265 -11.53 -19.11 0.33
N PRO A 266 -11.37 -19.88 1.42
CA PRO A 266 -11.61 -21.33 1.38
C PRO A 266 -13.07 -21.64 1.04
N LYS A 267 -13.30 -22.71 0.28
CA LYS A 267 -14.66 -23.20 -0.02
C LYS A 267 -15.27 -23.89 1.20
N ASN A 268 -16.61 -23.83 1.28
CA ASN A 268 -17.34 -24.62 2.25
C ASN A 268 -17.12 -26.11 1.95
N ILE A 269 -16.85 -26.92 2.98
CA ILE A 269 -16.62 -28.37 2.81
C ILE A 269 -17.81 -29.06 2.14
N ASN A 270 -19.02 -28.53 2.30
CA ASN A 270 -20.23 -29.06 1.66
C ASN A 270 -20.23 -28.85 0.12
N ASP A 271 -19.43 -27.94 -0.39
CA ASP A 271 -19.27 -27.69 -1.83
C ASP A 271 -18.17 -28.58 -2.44
N LEU A 272 -17.52 -29.40 -1.62
CA LEU A 272 -16.40 -30.26 -2.00
C LEU A 272 -16.81 -31.73 -1.92
N ALA A 273 -16.16 -32.56 -2.74
CA ALA A 273 -16.19 -34.02 -2.66
C ALA A 273 -14.75 -34.52 -2.50
N ILE A 274 -14.58 -35.73 -2.03
CA ILE A 274 -13.27 -36.39 -1.97
C ILE A 274 -13.12 -37.22 -3.23
N ASP A 275 -12.02 -37.06 -3.96
CA ASP A 275 -11.68 -37.87 -5.12
C ASP A 275 -11.09 -39.24 -4.69
N GLU A 276 -10.81 -40.08 -5.68
CA GLU A 276 -10.20 -41.39 -5.50
C GLU A 276 -8.81 -41.40 -4.83
N ASN A 277 -8.14 -40.25 -4.84
CA ASN A 277 -6.81 -40.07 -4.20
C ASN A 277 -6.90 -39.48 -2.79
N GLY A 278 -8.12 -39.23 -2.29
CA GLY A 278 -8.33 -38.64 -0.98
C GLY A 278 -8.20 -37.10 -0.95
N ASN A 279 -8.17 -36.43 -2.12
CA ASN A 279 -8.12 -34.97 -2.19
C ASN A 279 -9.51 -34.36 -2.27
N TYR A 280 -9.66 -33.19 -1.66
CA TYR A 280 -10.87 -32.40 -1.81
C TYR A 280 -10.94 -31.71 -3.16
N VAL A 281 -12.02 -31.94 -3.92
CA VAL A 281 -12.31 -31.37 -5.22
C VAL A 281 -13.69 -30.74 -5.24
N HIS A 282 -13.91 -29.75 -6.10
CA HIS A 282 -15.21 -29.10 -6.17
C HIS A 282 -16.30 -30.07 -6.69
N ASN A 283 -17.44 -30.14 -6.00
CA ASN A 283 -18.50 -31.12 -6.25
C ASN A 283 -19.44 -30.73 -7.39
N SER A 284 -19.45 -29.50 -7.84
CA SER A 284 -20.40 -29.00 -8.83
C SER A 284 -19.73 -28.10 -9.90
N GLY A 285 -20.43 -27.92 -11.02
CA GLY A 285 -19.99 -26.99 -12.05
C GLY A 285 -18.78 -27.46 -12.87
N LYS A 286 -18.62 -28.79 -12.99
CA LYS A 286 -17.55 -29.37 -13.82
C LYS A 286 -17.72 -28.97 -15.27
N ARG A 287 -16.69 -28.41 -15.86
CA ARG A 287 -16.67 -28.02 -17.26
C ARG A 287 -16.47 -29.25 -18.14
N VAL A 288 -17.35 -29.45 -19.12
CA VAL A 288 -17.15 -30.48 -20.12
C VAL A 288 -16.02 -30.02 -21.07
N LEU A 289 -14.98 -30.83 -21.19
CA LEU A 289 -13.83 -30.57 -22.06
C LEU A 289 -13.96 -31.30 -23.37
N VAL A 290 -14.40 -32.55 -23.34
CA VAL A 290 -14.65 -33.42 -24.49
C VAL A 290 -16.00 -34.11 -24.27
N GLY A 291 -16.84 -34.13 -25.30
CA GLY A 291 -18.17 -34.70 -25.26
C GLY A 291 -19.20 -33.81 -25.94
N GLU A 292 -20.47 -34.17 -25.88
CA GLU A 292 -21.56 -33.39 -26.44
C GLU A 292 -21.62 -32.00 -25.76
N ASN A 293 -21.43 -30.95 -26.58
CA ASN A 293 -21.44 -29.56 -26.13
C ASN A 293 -22.00 -28.63 -27.21
N GLU A 294 -23.22 -28.17 -27.00
CA GLU A 294 -23.95 -27.30 -27.93
C GLU A 294 -23.36 -25.91 -28.10
N PHE A 295 -22.49 -25.48 -27.16
CA PHE A 295 -21.88 -24.16 -27.20
C PHE A 295 -20.55 -24.10 -27.96
N ASN A 296 -20.02 -25.24 -28.41
CA ASN A 296 -18.76 -25.28 -29.15
C ASN A 296 -19.02 -25.15 -30.67
N ASN A 297 -18.05 -24.53 -31.35
CA ASN A 297 -18.13 -24.35 -32.81
C ASN A 297 -18.07 -25.71 -33.56
N ILE A 298 -18.80 -25.81 -34.67
CA ILE A 298 -18.65 -26.95 -35.56
C ILE A 298 -17.22 -26.91 -36.13
N VAL A 299 -16.59 -28.06 -36.21
CA VAL A 299 -15.24 -28.21 -36.75
C VAL A 299 -15.26 -27.88 -38.25
N SER A 300 -14.67 -26.77 -38.65
CA SER A 300 -14.50 -26.32 -40.02
C SER A 300 -13.15 -26.73 -40.62
N ASP A 301 -12.12 -26.86 -39.76
CA ASP A 301 -10.79 -27.36 -40.14
C ASP A 301 -10.45 -28.61 -39.33
N LEU A 302 -10.33 -29.72 -40.03
CA LEU A 302 -9.92 -31.00 -39.45
C LEU A 302 -8.49 -30.95 -38.84
N ASN A 303 -7.69 -29.96 -39.19
CA ASN A 303 -6.35 -29.77 -38.58
C ASN A 303 -6.35 -28.89 -37.32
N SER A 304 -7.49 -28.36 -36.92
CA SER A 304 -7.61 -27.59 -35.68
C SER A 304 -7.01 -28.34 -34.48
N ASP A 305 -6.27 -27.63 -33.64
CA ASP A 305 -5.72 -28.16 -32.38
C ASP A 305 -6.80 -28.54 -31.37
N LYS A 306 -8.04 -28.08 -31.61
CA LYS A 306 -9.22 -28.42 -30.81
C LYS A 306 -10.04 -29.54 -31.38
N HIS A 307 -9.64 -30.11 -32.55
CA HIS A 307 -10.28 -31.27 -33.12
C HIS A 307 -9.46 -32.55 -32.90
N TYR A 308 -9.90 -33.36 -31.94
CA TYR A 308 -9.30 -34.63 -31.58
C TYR A 308 -10.28 -35.52 -30.84
N THR A 309 -10.03 -36.83 -30.88
CA THR A 309 -10.70 -37.89 -30.12
C THR A 309 -9.70 -38.45 -29.09
N ILE A 310 -10.19 -38.81 -27.92
CA ILE A 310 -9.41 -39.39 -26.85
C ILE A 310 -9.83 -40.82 -26.62
N TYR A 311 -8.86 -41.72 -26.56
CA TYR A 311 -9.00 -43.08 -26.09
C TYR A 311 -8.33 -43.21 -24.72
N TYR A 312 -9.13 -43.58 -23.73
CA TYR A 312 -8.66 -43.70 -22.34
C TYR A 312 -8.97 -45.09 -21.80
N ASN A 313 -7.97 -45.71 -21.16
CA ASN A 313 -8.10 -46.97 -20.47
C ASN A 313 -7.98 -46.74 -18.97
N ASP A 314 -9.07 -46.99 -18.25
CA ASP A 314 -9.16 -46.76 -16.82
C ASP A 314 -8.35 -47.76 -15.99
N THR A 315 -8.08 -48.97 -16.53
CA THR A 315 -7.32 -50.01 -15.84
C THR A 315 -5.82 -49.72 -15.87
N THR A 316 -5.30 -49.24 -17.01
CA THR A 316 -3.89 -48.93 -17.22
C THR A 316 -3.56 -47.49 -17.03
N ASN A 317 -4.57 -46.62 -16.82
CA ASN A 317 -4.46 -45.16 -16.81
C ASN A 317 -3.71 -44.60 -18.01
N ASP A 318 -4.00 -45.17 -19.20
CA ASP A 318 -3.35 -44.75 -20.43
C ASP A 318 -4.27 -43.89 -21.30
N PHE A 319 -3.68 -42.83 -21.90
CA PHE A 319 -4.39 -41.76 -22.55
C PHE A 319 -3.81 -41.48 -23.94
N ILE A 320 -4.58 -41.79 -24.96
CA ILE A 320 -4.17 -41.66 -26.36
C ILE A 320 -5.04 -40.62 -27.07
N ILE A 321 -4.42 -39.63 -27.72
CA ILE A 321 -5.11 -38.65 -28.57
C ILE A 321 -4.97 -39.08 -30.03
N LYS A 322 -6.10 -39.18 -30.73
CA LYS A 322 -6.15 -39.44 -32.16
C LYS A 322 -6.93 -38.37 -32.89
N LYS A 323 -6.68 -38.27 -34.19
CA LYS A 323 -7.44 -37.46 -35.12
C LYS A 323 -8.39 -38.38 -35.90
N GLU A 324 -9.67 -38.08 -35.85
CA GLU A 324 -10.68 -38.81 -36.60
C GLU A 324 -11.32 -37.88 -37.64
N VAL A 325 -11.56 -38.40 -38.86
CA VAL A 325 -12.09 -37.62 -39.99
C VAL A 325 -13.61 -37.58 -39.99
N ASN A 326 -14.22 -38.67 -39.54
CA ASN A 326 -15.67 -38.81 -39.37
C ASN A 326 -16.00 -39.72 -38.21
N ILE A 327 -17.29 -39.82 -37.84
CA ILE A 327 -17.73 -40.56 -36.68
C ILE A 327 -17.44 -42.07 -36.74
N ASP A 328 -17.33 -42.61 -37.97
CA ASP A 328 -17.08 -44.03 -38.24
C ASP A 328 -15.58 -44.38 -38.26
N SER A 329 -14.69 -43.35 -38.15
CA SER A 329 -13.22 -43.53 -38.11
C SER A 329 -12.75 -44.09 -36.76
N ILE A 330 -13.39 -45.17 -36.27
CA ILE A 330 -13.19 -45.76 -34.96
C ILE A 330 -11.94 -46.66 -34.98
N ASP A 331 -11.06 -46.50 -33.99
CA ASP A 331 -9.95 -47.43 -33.79
C ASP A 331 -10.39 -48.66 -32.98
N ASN A 332 -10.85 -49.68 -33.73
CA ASN A 332 -11.33 -50.92 -33.13
C ASN A 332 -10.23 -51.70 -32.38
N ALA A 333 -8.97 -51.51 -32.74
CA ALA A 333 -7.85 -52.15 -32.06
C ALA A 333 -7.71 -51.64 -30.61
N LEU A 334 -7.89 -50.33 -30.40
CA LEU A 334 -7.89 -49.74 -29.07
C LEU A 334 -9.12 -50.17 -28.26
N LEU A 335 -10.27 -50.17 -28.87
CA LEU A 335 -11.49 -50.64 -28.17
C LEU A 335 -11.36 -52.08 -27.68
N ASN A 336 -10.77 -52.97 -28.52
CA ASN A 336 -10.51 -54.36 -28.15
C ASN A 336 -9.46 -54.52 -27.00
N GLN A 337 -8.61 -53.49 -26.82
CA GLN A 337 -7.64 -53.41 -25.73
C GLN A 337 -8.21 -52.80 -24.46
N GLY A 338 -9.51 -52.52 -24.40
CA GLY A 338 -10.19 -51.96 -23.22
C GLY A 338 -10.20 -50.43 -23.10
N TYR A 339 -9.87 -49.71 -24.18
CA TYR A 339 -10.00 -48.25 -24.18
C TYR A 339 -11.44 -47.82 -24.42
N SER A 340 -11.86 -46.79 -23.74
CA SER A 340 -13.11 -46.06 -23.99
C SER A 340 -12.84 -44.83 -24.87
N ARG A 341 -13.72 -44.59 -25.83
CA ARG A 341 -13.61 -43.49 -26.79
C ARG A 341 -14.38 -42.27 -26.31
N TYR A 342 -13.75 -41.09 -26.33
CA TYR A 342 -14.31 -39.80 -25.95
C TYR A 342 -14.12 -38.79 -27.09
N TYR A 343 -15.23 -38.18 -27.56
CA TYR A 343 -15.24 -37.25 -28.67
C TYR A 343 -16.34 -36.20 -28.50
N SER A 344 -16.17 -35.02 -29.09
CA SER A 344 -17.16 -33.96 -29.09
C SER A 344 -17.97 -33.96 -30.38
N TYR A 345 -19.27 -34.28 -30.26
CA TYR A 345 -20.17 -34.44 -31.39
C TYR A 345 -21.56 -33.89 -31.06
N TYR A 346 -22.11 -33.06 -31.93
CA TYR A 346 -23.42 -32.45 -31.77
C TYR A 346 -24.05 -32.16 -33.11
N ASN A 347 -25.35 -32.38 -33.28
CA ASN A 347 -26.10 -32.18 -34.53
C ASN A 347 -25.42 -32.80 -35.75
N GLU A 348 -25.12 -34.10 -35.70
CA GLU A 348 -24.52 -34.88 -36.77
C GLU A 348 -23.14 -34.38 -37.26
N SER A 349 -22.46 -33.53 -36.47
CA SER A 349 -21.16 -32.97 -36.81
C SER A 349 -20.20 -33.02 -35.63
N PHE A 350 -18.90 -33.15 -35.93
CA PHE A 350 -17.88 -32.87 -34.91
C PHE A 350 -17.92 -31.41 -34.48
N VAL A 351 -17.84 -31.18 -33.21
CA VAL A 351 -17.64 -29.86 -32.63
C VAL A 351 -16.27 -29.76 -31.96
N GLU A 352 -15.69 -28.58 -31.91
CA GLU A 352 -14.40 -28.35 -31.28
C GLU A 352 -14.43 -28.75 -29.82
N ASN A 353 -13.34 -29.36 -29.34
CA ASN A 353 -13.14 -29.56 -27.91
C ASN A 353 -12.88 -28.20 -27.21
N THR A 354 -13.10 -28.13 -25.92
CA THR A 354 -12.94 -26.88 -25.16
C THR A 354 -11.50 -26.38 -25.18
N TYR A 355 -10.53 -27.28 -25.07
CA TYR A 355 -9.10 -26.94 -25.01
C TYR A 355 -8.30 -27.55 -26.19
N SER A 356 -7.07 -27.04 -26.38
CA SER A 356 -6.10 -27.62 -27.33
C SER A 356 -5.58 -28.98 -26.87
N LYS A 357 -4.94 -29.72 -27.79
CA LYS A 357 -4.32 -31.03 -27.51
C LYS A 357 -3.23 -30.93 -26.42
N GLU A 358 -2.46 -29.85 -26.42
CA GLU A 358 -1.41 -29.62 -25.42
C GLU A 358 -2.03 -29.44 -24.04
N LYS A 359 -3.05 -28.57 -23.91
CA LYS A 359 -3.68 -28.30 -22.65
C LYS A 359 -4.38 -29.51 -22.02
N ILE A 360 -5.04 -30.35 -22.85
CA ILE A 360 -5.68 -31.55 -22.33
C ILE A 360 -4.65 -32.60 -21.83
N LYS A 361 -3.48 -32.68 -22.48
CA LYS A 361 -2.37 -33.54 -22.00
C LYS A 361 -1.78 -33.04 -20.66
N GLU A 362 -1.62 -31.74 -20.55
CA GLU A 362 -1.18 -31.11 -19.29
C GLU A 362 -2.14 -31.47 -18.16
N LEU A 363 -3.44 -31.24 -18.35
CA LEU A 363 -4.47 -31.57 -17.37
C LEU A 363 -4.53 -33.08 -17.03
N PHE A 364 -4.24 -33.95 -18.00
CA PHE A 364 -4.13 -35.38 -17.73
C PHE A 364 -2.93 -35.69 -16.81
N THR A 365 -1.78 -35.10 -17.11
CA THR A 365 -0.56 -35.25 -16.26
C THR A 365 -0.76 -34.69 -14.85
N GLU A 366 -1.53 -33.63 -14.70
CA GLU A 366 -1.90 -33.02 -13.43
C GLU A 366 -3.00 -33.78 -12.67
N ASN A 367 -3.49 -34.91 -13.24
CA ASN A 367 -4.64 -35.68 -12.72
C ASN A 367 -5.93 -34.83 -12.55
N ALA A 368 -6.08 -33.81 -13.40
CA ALA A 368 -7.17 -32.84 -13.38
C ALA A 368 -8.36 -33.23 -14.26
N LEU A 369 -8.37 -34.46 -14.84
CA LEU A 369 -9.45 -34.95 -15.68
C LEU A 369 -10.31 -35.99 -14.97
N GLU A 370 -11.62 -35.92 -15.20
CA GLU A 370 -12.60 -36.95 -14.79
C GLU A 370 -13.29 -37.52 -16.03
N PHE A 371 -13.24 -38.83 -16.19
CA PHE A 371 -13.85 -39.57 -17.29
C PHE A 371 -15.17 -40.18 -16.83
N LYS A 372 -16.30 -39.70 -17.34
CA LYS A 372 -17.61 -40.15 -16.88
C LYS A 372 -18.68 -39.96 -17.93
N ASN A 373 -19.53 -40.99 -18.12
CA ASN A 373 -20.70 -40.93 -19.02
C ASN A 373 -20.39 -40.49 -20.42
N GLY A 374 -19.29 -40.95 -21.02
CA GLY A 374 -18.86 -40.58 -22.40
C GLY A 374 -18.34 -39.14 -22.51
N LYS A 375 -18.13 -38.42 -21.42
CA LYS A 375 -17.61 -37.07 -21.38
C LYS A 375 -16.35 -36.99 -20.52
N ILE A 376 -15.48 -36.06 -20.88
CA ILE A 376 -14.32 -35.70 -20.06
C ILE A 376 -14.61 -34.35 -19.44
N TYR A 377 -14.48 -34.29 -18.14
CA TYR A 377 -14.67 -33.08 -17.33
C TYR A 377 -13.35 -32.60 -16.74
N GLU A 378 -13.24 -31.31 -16.55
CA GLU A 378 -12.16 -30.72 -15.76
C GLU A 378 -12.50 -30.84 -14.27
N LYS A 379 -11.62 -31.48 -13.51
CA LYS A 379 -11.71 -31.45 -12.02
C LYS A 379 -11.30 -30.07 -11.55
N ASN A 380 -12.15 -29.40 -10.79
CA ASN A 380 -11.75 -28.18 -10.13
C ASN A 380 -11.03 -28.52 -8.81
N LEU A 381 -9.71 -28.60 -8.88
CA LEU A 381 -8.86 -28.94 -7.72
C LEU A 381 -8.71 -27.79 -6.75
N SER A 382 -9.09 -26.56 -7.12
CA SER A 382 -9.00 -25.42 -6.22
C SER A 382 -9.98 -25.59 -5.06
N THR A 383 -9.45 -25.56 -3.83
CA THR A 383 -10.24 -25.51 -2.59
C THR A 383 -10.56 -24.09 -2.13
N THR A 384 -10.15 -23.08 -2.92
CA THR A 384 -10.38 -21.66 -2.67
C THR A 384 -11.20 -21.00 -3.77
N ILE A 385 -11.72 -19.81 -3.49
CA ILE A 385 -12.40 -18.94 -4.47
C ILE A 385 -11.84 -17.52 -4.39
N ARG A 386 -12.04 -16.78 -5.46
CA ARG A 386 -11.73 -15.35 -5.53
C ARG A 386 -12.62 -14.55 -4.60
N ILE A 387 -12.08 -13.44 -4.09
CA ILE A 387 -12.88 -12.44 -3.38
C ILE A 387 -14.03 -11.96 -4.27
N LYS A 388 -15.23 -11.87 -3.69
CA LYS A 388 -16.43 -11.36 -4.36
C LYS A 388 -16.63 -9.90 -3.99
N SER A 389 -17.31 -9.13 -4.89
CA SER A 389 -17.65 -7.73 -4.63
C SER A 389 -18.56 -7.52 -3.41
N LEU A 390 -19.25 -8.55 -2.95
CA LEU A 390 -20.02 -8.56 -1.71
C LEU A 390 -19.28 -9.38 -0.65
N VAL A 391 -18.74 -8.71 0.37
CA VAL A 391 -18.02 -9.31 1.50
C VAL A 391 -18.96 -9.40 2.70
N LEU A 392 -19.40 -10.61 2.99
CA LEU A 392 -20.31 -10.92 4.09
C LEU A 392 -19.60 -11.59 5.24
N ASN A 393 -20.13 -11.43 6.43
CA ASN A 393 -19.73 -12.22 7.59
C ASN A 393 -20.09 -13.69 7.37
N LYS A 394 -19.14 -14.60 7.56
CA LYS A 394 -19.30 -16.02 7.28
C LYS A 394 -18.63 -16.88 8.34
N LYS A 395 -19.27 -18.01 8.66
CA LYS A 395 -18.67 -19.05 9.51
C LYS A 395 -19.13 -20.41 8.99
N TYR A 396 -18.15 -21.25 8.61
CA TYR A 396 -18.44 -22.60 8.09
C TYR A 396 -17.20 -23.50 8.21
N LYS A 397 -17.40 -24.80 8.04
CA LYS A 397 -16.32 -25.76 7.87
C LYS A 397 -15.74 -25.62 6.48
N ALA A 398 -14.45 -25.39 6.38
CA ALA A 398 -13.70 -25.23 5.15
C ALA A 398 -12.61 -26.31 5.03
N VAL A 399 -11.89 -26.29 3.91
CA VAL A 399 -10.72 -27.13 3.70
C VAL A 399 -9.52 -26.21 3.34
N ILE A 400 -8.43 -26.33 4.11
CA ILE A 400 -7.17 -25.66 3.88
C ILE A 400 -6.08 -26.75 3.92
N ASP A 401 -5.18 -26.75 2.93
CA ASP A 401 -4.11 -27.75 2.80
C ASP A 401 -4.62 -29.20 2.89
N ASN A 402 -5.74 -29.45 2.22
CA ASN A 402 -6.45 -30.74 2.20
C ASN A 402 -6.94 -31.23 3.58
N MET A 403 -7.04 -30.34 4.56
CA MET A 403 -7.55 -30.66 5.91
C MET A 403 -8.79 -29.83 6.25
N PRO A 404 -9.83 -30.45 6.84
CA PRO A 404 -10.99 -29.72 7.34
C PRO A 404 -10.61 -28.78 8.49
N CYS A 405 -11.07 -27.53 8.42
CA CYS A 405 -10.88 -26.53 9.46
C CYS A 405 -12.11 -25.64 9.63
N ASP A 406 -12.18 -24.94 10.76
CA ASP A 406 -13.18 -23.90 10.97
C ASP A 406 -12.71 -22.61 10.31
N TYR A 407 -13.49 -22.08 9.37
CA TYR A 407 -13.26 -20.79 8.75
C TYR A 407 -14.26 -19.76 9.23
N GLU A 408 -13.74 -18.61 9.65
CA GLU A 408 -14.55 -17.46 10.06
C GLU A 408 -14.02 -16.18 9.41
N LEU A 409 -14.87 -15.52 8.63
CA LEU A 409 -14.65 -14.16 8.15
C LEU A 409 -15.59 -13.22 8.93
N ASP A 410 -15.00 -12.46 9.84
CA ASP A 410 -15.69 -11.44 10.61
C ASP A 410 -15.19 -10.06 10.20
N VAL A 411 -16.07 -9.21 9.66
CA VAL A 411 -15.76 -7.86 9.21
C VAL A 411 -16.59 -6.79 9.95
N LYS A 412 -17.29 -7.17 11.02
CA LYS A 412 -18.15 -6.28 11.82
C LYS A 412 -17.33 -5.30 12.66
N THR A 413 -17.73 -4.03 12.67
CA THR A 413 -17.17 -3.04 13.58
C THR A 413 -17.49 -3.31 15.05
N THR A 414 -18.65 -3.91 15.33
CA THR A 414 -19.04 -4.25 16.70
C THR A 414 -18.15 -5.30 17.34
N SER A 415 -17.77 -6.34 16.61
CA SER A 415 -16.83 -7.36 17.09
C SER A 415 -15.42 -6.82 17.25
N ALA A 416 -14.98 -5.93 16.35
CA ALA A 416 -13.70 -5.21 16.49
C ALA A 416 -13.66 -4.42 17.80
N GLY A 417 -14.73 -3.67 18.10
CA GLY A 417 -14.86 -2.96 19.38
C GLY A 417 -14.81 -3.87 20.60
N THR A 418 -15.41 -5.09 20.51
CA THR A 418 -15.36 -6.08 21.59
C THR A 418 -13.94 -6.61 21.81
N LYS A 419 -13.23 -7.00 20.74
CA LYS A 419 -11.82 -7.44 20.80
C LYS A 419 -10.92 -6.37 21.44
N LEU A 420 -11.14 -5.08 21.10
CA LEU A 420 -10.39 -3.99 21.72
C LEU A 420 -10.67 -3.84 23.23
N LYS A 421 -11.91 -4.03 23.68
CA LYS A 421 -12.22 -4.04 25.10
C LYS A 421 -11.47 -5.15 25.84
N GLU A 422 -11.44 -6.34 25.26
CA GLU A 422 -10.71 -7.49 25.79
C GLU A 422 -9.20 -7.20 25.86
N LEU A 423 -8.61 -6.73 24.75
CA LEU A 423 -7.19 -6.38 24.65
C LEU A 423 -6.76 -5.34 25.69
N PHE A 424 -7.60 -4.32 25.92
CA PHE A 424 -7.32 -3.28 26.93
C PHE A 424 -7.84 -3.63 28.33
N SER A 425 -8.47 -4.79 28.51
CA SER A 425 -9.14 -5.19 29.76
C SER A 425 -10.10 -4.11 30.26
N SER A 426 -10.84 -3.48 29.35
CA SER A 426 -11.72 -2.35 29.58
C SER A 426 -13.19 -2.69 29.34
N LYS A 427 -14.09 -2.02 30.08
CA LYS A 427 -15.53 -2.14 29.86
C LYS A 427 -16.01 -1.40 28.61
N VAL A 428 -15.24 -0.40 28.16
CA VAL A 428 -15.57 0.49 27.04
C VAL A 428 -14.44 0.46 26.03
N SER A 429 -14.76 0.44 24.72
CA SER A 429 -13.75 0.58 23.70
C SER A 429 -13.19 2.01 23.71
N TYR A 430 -11.88 2.17 23.60
CA TYR A 430 -11.23 3.47 23.53
C TYR A 430 -11.32 4.12 22.14
N PHE A 431 -11.69 3.32 21.14
CA PHE A 431 -11.90 3.79 19.77
C PHE A 431 -13.38 3.67 19.38
N THR A 432 -13.86 4.65 18.64
CA THR A 432 -15.19 4.63 18.04
C THR A 432 -15.11 3.95 16.67
N ALA A 433 -15.90 2.90 16.45
CA ALA A 433 -16.00 2.17 15.18
C ALA A 433 -14.64 1.71 14.57
N PRO A 434 -13.79 0.97 15.30
CA PRO A 434 -12.55 0.44 14.76
C PRO A 434 -12.80 -0.54 13.63
N LYS A 435 -11.94 -0.59 12.61
CA LYS A 435 -11.99 -1.62 11.56
C LYS A 435 -11.68 -2.99 12.14
N ASN A 436 -12.22 -4.03 11.51
CA ASN A 436 -12.01 -5.41 11.96
C ASN A 436 -10.71 -5.97 11.37
N THR A 437 -9.90 -6.61 12.22
CA THR A 437 -8.66 -7.30 11.82
C THR A 437 -8.91 -8.39 10.77
N GLY A 438 -10.08 -9.05 10.78
CA GLY A 438 -10.48 -10.03 9.77
C GLY A 438 -10.55 -9.46 8.35
N LEU A 439 -10.99 -8.20 8.19
CA LEU A 439 -10.99 -7.51 6.91
C LEU A 439 -9.57 -7.22 6.42
N MET A 440 -8.69 -6.77 7.33
CA MET A 440 -7.28 -6.51 7.00
C MET A 440 -6.56 -7.80 6.59
N ASN A 441 -6.79 -8.89 7.32
CA ASN A 441 -6.25 -10.21 6.98
C ASN A 441 -6.73 -10.67 5.60
N LEU A 442 -8.01 -10.47 5.27
CA LEU A 442 -8.55 -10.78 3.95
C LEU A 442 -7.77 -10.06 2.84
N PHE A 443 -7.49 -8.77 3.01
CA PHE A 443 -6.76 -7.97 2.02
C PHE A 443 -5.28 -8.37 1.93
N LEU A 444 -4.60 -8.57 3.04
CA LEU A 444 -3.18 -8.97 3.08
C LEU A 444 -2.95 -10.35 2.44
N THR A 445 -3.93 -11.23 2.49
CA THR A 445 -3.82 -12.58 1.91
C THR A 445 -4.19 -12.65 0.43
N LEU A 446 -4.60 -11.54 -0.20
CA LEU A 446 -4.87 -11.50 -1.64
C LEU A 446 -3.60 -11.59 -2.50
N PHE A 447 -2.43 -11.39 -1.91
CA PHE A 447 -1.16 -11.39 -2.61
C PHE A 447 -0.38 -12.68 -2.39
N ASN A 448 0.28 -13.16 -3.46
CA ASN A 448 1.12 -14.35 -3.39
C ASN A 448 2.49 -14.09 -2.76
N GLU A 449 2.94 -12.84 -2.80
CA GLU A 449 4.22 -12.43 -2.22
C GLU A 449 4.20 -12.65 -0.70
N LYS A 450 5.29 -13.24 -0.19
CA LYS A 450 5.47 -13.49 1.24
C LYS A 450 6.09 -12.29 1.96
N GLU A 451 6.86 -11.48 1.25
CA GLU A 451 7.57 -10.31 1.78
C GLU A 451 7.14 -9.06 1.02
N PHE A 452 6.60 -8.07 1.72
CA PHE A 452 6.26 -6.76 1.17
C PHE A 452 6.02 -5.73 2.28
N ILE A 453 5.89 -4.47 1.85
CA ILE A 453 5.55 -3.36 2.75
C ILE A 453 4.08 -2.97 2.51
N VAL A 454 3.33 -2.80 3.61
CA VAL A 454 2.01 -2.19 3.62
C VAL A 454 2.07 -0.80 4.25
N LEU A 455 1.41 0.18 3.64
CA LEU A 455 1.28 1.54 4.15
C LEU A 455 -0.19 1.83 4.51
N ASP A 456 -0.40 2.37 5.71
CA ASP A 456 -1.68 2.92 6.14
C ASP A 456 -1.47 4.34 6.68
N PHE A 457 -1.83 5.34 5.87
CA PHE A 457 -1.63 6.75 6.25
C PHE A 457 -2.88 7.44 6.82
N PHE A 458 -3.89 6.66 7.17
CA PHE A 458 -5.01 7.00 8.06
C PHE A 458 -5.18 5.89 9.10
N SER A 459 -4.09 5.55 9.80
CA SER A 459 -3.98 4.29 10.55
C SER A 459 -4.92 4.16 11.76
N GLY A 460 -5.49 5.26 12.21
CA GLY A 460 -6.50 5.28 13.27
C GLY A 460 -6.07 4.51 14.51
N SER A 461 -6.73 3.38 14.73
CA SER A 461 -6.45 2.51 15.88
C SER A 461 -5.32 1.50 15.66
N GLY A 462 -4.60 1.52 14.53
CA GLY A 462 -3.51 0.58 14.23
C GLY A 462 -3.98 -0.85 13.89
N THR A 463 -5.17 -1.01 13.30
CA THR A 463 -5.73 -2.32 12.96
C THR A 463 -4.88 -3.09 11.95
N MET A 464 -4.28 -2.39 10.98
CA MET A 464 -3.42 -3.00 9.97
C MET A 464 -2.14 -3.59 10.61
N ALA A 465 -1.53 -2.90 11.56
CA ALA A 465 -0.35 -3.40 12.28
C ALA A 465 -0.67 -4.70 13.06
N GLU A 466 -1.82 -4.75 13.75
CA GLU A 466 -2.28 -5.99 14.39
C GLU A 466 -2.45 -7.12 13.37
N ALA A 467 -3.08 -6.87 12.22
CA ALA A 467 -3.28 -7.87 11.18
C ALA A 467 -1.95 -8.40 10.64
N VAL A 468 -0.97 -7.53 10.42
CA VAL A 468 0.38 -7.91 9.99
C VAL A 468 1.05 -8.82 11.01
N TYR A 469 1.02 -8.47 12.28
CA TYR A 469 1.63 -9.30 13.34
C TYR A 469 0.98 -10.70 13.41
N ARG A 470 -0.36 -10.76 13.42
CA ARG A 470 -1.09 -12.03 13.45
C ARG A 470 -0.81 -12.88 12.21
N LEU A 471 -0.74 -12.28 11.03
CA LEU A 471 -0.48 -13.01 9.79
C LEU A 471 0.97 -13.53 9.74
N ASN A 472 1.95 -12.72 10.14
CA ASN A 472 3.36 -13.12 10.21
C ASN A 472 3.59 -14.23 11.27
N SER A 473 2.79 -14.26 12.35
CA SER A 473 2.91 -15.29 13.39
C SER A 473 2.33 -16.65 12.99
N CYS A 474 1.38 -16.68 12.07
CA CYS A 474 0.68 -17.90 11.65
C CYS A 474 1.24 -18.51 10.36
N ASN A 475 1.91 -17.68 9.51
CA ASN A 475 2.34 -18.06 8.17
C ASN A 475 3.83 -17.73 7.97
N ASP A 476 4.49 -18.38 7.02
CA ASP A 476 5.84 -18.02 6.60
C ASP A 476 5.83 -16.74 5.74
N ARG A 477 5.39 -15.63 6.35
CA ARG A 477 5.35 -14.30 5.73
C ARG A 477 6.22 -13.33 6.53
N LYS A 478 6.78 -12.34 5.83
CA LYS A 478 7.54 -11.21 6.38
C LYS A 478 6.96 -9.92 5.83
N ILE A 479 5.74 -9.59 6.25
CA ILE A 479 5.09 -8.33 5.90
C ILE A 479 5.56 -7.27 6.88
N ARG A 480 5.95 -6.10 6.37
CA ARG A 480 6.34 -4.92 7.14
C ARG A 480 5.28 -3.84 6.99
N TYR A 481 5.14 -2.98 7.96
CA TYR A 481 4.17 -1.89 7.87
C TYR A 481 4.77 -0.52 8.12
N ILE A 482 4.13 0.48 7.53
CA ILE A 482 4.30 1.90 7.80
C ILE A 482 2.92 2.45 8.17
N MET A 483 2.75 2.82 9.45
CA MET A 483 1.54 3.47 9.97
C MET A 483 1.78 4.96 10.08
N VAL A 484 0.87 5.78 9.56
CA VAL A 484 0.91 7.23 9.72
C VAL A 484 -0.38 7.71 10.36
N GLN A 485 -0.28 8.50 11.43
CA GLN A 485 -1.43 9.04 12.14
C GLN A 485 -1.18 10.46 12.65
N LEU A 486 -2.15 11.34 12.45
CA LEU A 486 -2.17 12.64 13.10
C LEU A 486 -2.35 12.45 14.61
N PRO A 487 -1.53 13.08 15.48
CA PRO A 487 -1.68 13.04 16.93
C PRO A 487 -2.88 13.90 17.40
N GLU A 488 -4.08 13.49 16.98
CA GLU A 488 -5.34 14.16 17.26
C GLU A 488 -5.67 14.09 18.76
N ILE A 489 -5.93 15.25 19.35
CA ILE A 489 -6.27 15.36 20.79
C ILE A 489 -7.65 14.76 21.05
N ILE A 490 -7.73 13.85 22.00
CA ILE A 490 -8.99 13.22 22.43
C ILE A 490 -9.74 14.17 23.36
N ASP A 491 -10.83 14.76 22.86
CA ASP A 491 -11.68 15.66 23.62
C ASP A 491 -13.11 15.09 23.76
N PRO A 492 -13.52 14.65 24.98
CA PRO A 492 -14.87 14.15 25.22
C PRO A 492 -15.97 15.17 24.98
N ALA A 493 -15.67 16.48 24.98
CA ALA A 493 -16.67 17.53 24.72
C ALA A 493 -17.10 17.60 23.27
N LYS A 494 -16.24 17.16 22.34
CA LYS A 494 -16.47 17.15 20.90
C LYS A 494 -17.20 15.91 20.40
N ALA A 495 -17.34 14.89 21.24
CA ALA A 495 -18.01 13.65 20.84
C ALA A 495 -19.48 13.86 20.49
N THR A 496 -19.88 13.44 19.30
CA THR A 496 -21.20 13.67 18.68
C THR A 496 -22.29 12.73 19.19
N SER A 497 -21.94 11.66 19.90
CA SER A 497 -22.89 10.69 20.46
C SER A 497 -22.51 10.29 21.90
N SER A 498 -23.51 9.82 22.67
CA SER A 498 -23.26 9.35 24.04
C SER A 498 -22.23 8.21 24.10
N PRO A 499 -22.26 7.19 23.23
CA PRO A 499 -21.22 6.14 23.21
C PRO A 499 -19.81 6.69 22.87
N ALA A 500 -19.71 7.62 21.90
CA ALA A 500 -18.43 8.24 21.55
C ALA A 500 -17.87 9.07 22.71
N LYS A 501 -18.74 9.79 23.43
CA LYS A 501 -18.37 10.55 24.63
C LYS A 501 -17.86 9.66 25.77
N GLU A 502 -18.48 8.51 25.96
CA GLU A 502 -18.06 7.51 26.94
C GLU A 502 -16.70 6.91 26.57
N SER A 503 -16.51 6.53 25.28
CA SER A 503 -15.24 6.07 24.73
C SER A 503 -14.11 7.09 24.95
N ALA A 504 -14.35 8.34 24.57
CA ALA A 504 -13.37 9.42 24.72
C ALA A 504 -13.00 9.67 26.21
N LYS A 505 -14.00 9.67 27.12
CA LYS A 505 -13.72 9.80 28.56
C LYS A 505 -12.88 8.66 29.08
N ALA A 506 -13.21 7.42 28.71
CA ALA A 506 -12.45 6.25 29.14
C ALA A 506 -11.01 6.28 28.61
N ALA A 507 -10.82 6.68 27.35
CA ALA A 507 -9.51 6.84 26.74
C ALA A 507 -8.66 7.91 27.45
N VAL A 508 -9.24 9.08 27.75
CA VAL A 508 -8.57 10.17 28.50
C VAL A 508 -8.18 9.71 29.91
N CYS A 509 -9.07 9.01 30.60
CA CYS A 509 -8.75 8.43 31.92
C CYS A 509 -7.56 7.48 31.83
N TYR A 510 -7.58 6.56 30.89
CA TYR A 510 -6.52 5.58 30.68
C TYR A 510 -5.16 6.25 30.40
N LEU A 511 -5.11 7.21 29.45
CA LEU A 511 -3.87 7.90 29.11
C LEU A 511 -3.32 8.74 30.27
N LYS A 512 -4.18 9.41 31.04
CA LYS A 512 -3.79 10.12 32.28
C LYS A 512 -3.19 9.20 33.34
N GLU A 513 -3.81 8.04 33.56
CA GLU A 513 -3.30 7.02 34.49
C GLU A 513 -1.90 6.54 34.08
N LYS A 514 -1.67 6.39 32.75
CA LYS A 514 -0.38 6.00 32.21
C LYS A 514 0.62 7.16 32.07
N GLN A 515 0.25 8.39 32.38
CA GLN A 515 1.05 9.60 32.17
C GLN A 515 1.49 9.81 30.73
N LEU A 516 0.63 9.40 29.77
CA LEU A 516 0.87 9.54 28.34
C LEU A 516 0.14 10.77 27.76
N PRO A 517 0.61 11.35 26.66
CA PRO A 517 -0.09 12.39 25.93
C PRO A 517 -1.51 11.97 25.56
N ILE A 518 -2.46 12.91 25.64
CA ILE A 518 -3.89 12.63 25.42
C ILE A 518 -4.21 12.75 23.95
N ASN A 519 -3.72 11.83 23.13
CA ASN A 519 -3.96 11.79 21.70
C ASN A 519 -4.22 10.36 21.19
N LEU A 520 -4.65 10.28 19.94
CA LEU A 520 -5.04 9.03 19.30
C LEU A 520 -3.85 8.09 19.05
N CYS A 521 -2.65 8.66 18.76
CA CYS A 521 -1.44 7.90 18.47
C CYS A 521 -0.99 7.05 19.66
N GLU A 522 -1.09 7.57 20.90
CA GLU A 522 -0.70 6.84 22.10
C GLU A 522 -1.55 5.59 22.32
N LEU A 523 -2.86 5.69 22.04
CA LEU A 523 -3.74 4.52 22.11
C LEU A 523 -3.42 3.48 21.04
N ALA A 524 -3.10 3.93 19.83
CA ALA A 524 -2.75 3.03 18.73
C ALA A 524 -1.42 2.30 18.99
N LYS A 525 -0.38 3.03 19.43
CA LYS A 525 0.91 2.44 19.84
C LYS A 525 0.73 1.41 20.96
N GLU A 526 -0.09 1.72 21.95
CA GLU A 526 -0.35 0.78 23.06
C GLU A 526 -1.12 -0.45 22.59
N ARG A 527 -2.07 -0.31 21.65
CA ARG A 527 -2.71 -1.48 20.99
C ARG A 527 -1.67 -2.38 20.35
N ILE A 528 -0.78 -1.81 19.54
CA ILE A 528 0.25 -2.56 18.82
C ILE A 528 1.16 -3.31 19.81
N ARG A 529 1.62 -2.64 20.88
CA ARG A 529 2.44 -3.26 21.94
C ARG A 529 1.73 -4.43 22.63
N ARG A 530 0.44 -4.28 22.94
CA ARG A 530 -0.35 -5.34 23.60
C ARG A 530 -0.53 -6.54 22.71
N VAL A 531 -0.87 -6.33 21.44
CA VAL A 531 -0.99 -7.42 20.47
C VAL A 531 0.34 -8.16 20.30
N GLY A 532 1.45 -7.45 20.19
CA GLY A 532 2.78 -8.06 20.12
C GLY A 532 3.07 -8.98 21.32
N ARG A 533 2.77 -8.50 22.54
CA ARG A 533 2.93 -9.30 23.77
C ARG A 533 2.01 -10.52 23.80
N GLU A 534 0.73 -10.36 23.44
CA GLU A 534 -0.24 -11.46 23.35
C GLU A 534 0.25 -12.58 22.41
N ILE A 535 0.74 -12.20 21.21
CA ILE A 535 1.25 -13.16 20.22
C ILE A 535 2.49 -13.90 20.73
N LEU A 536 3.42 -13.21 21.41
CA LEU A 536 4.59 -13.88 22.01
C LEU A 536 4.20 -14.86 23.13
N GLU A 537 3.22 -14.51 23.94
CA GLU A 537 2.68 -15.43 24.97
C GLU A 537 2.01 -16.65 24.34
N GLU A 538 1.24 -16.46 23.27
CA GLU A 538 0.62 -17.57 22.52
C GLU A 538 1.69 -18.49 21.91
N GLN A 539 2.78 -17.95 21.34
CA GLN A 539 3.89 -18.73 20.80
C GLN A 539 4.59 -19.54 21.88
N LYS A 540 4.95 -18.93 23.00
CA LYS A 540 5.56 -19.63 24.14
C LYS A 540 4.70 -20.77 24.67
N ASN A 541 3.38 -20.57 24.74
CA ASN A 541 2.46 -21.60 25.17
C ASN A 541 2.34 -22.76 24.18
N LYS A 542 2.48 -22.52 22.87
CA LYS A 542 2.54 -23.55 21.83
C LYS A 542 3.83 -24.38 21.91
N GLU A 543 5.00 -23.71 22.04
CA GLU A 543 6.29 -24.36 22.17
C GLU A 543 6.37 -25.28 23.40
N GLN A 544 5.77 -24.89 24.52
CA GLN A 544 5.73 -25.72 25.73
C GLN A 544 4.86 -26.97 25.58
N ARG A 545 3.89 -26.98 24.64
CA ARG A 545 3.00 -28.13 24.39
C ARG A 545 3.58 -29.12 23.39
N ASP A 546 4.43 -28.67 22.48
CA ASP A 546 4.97 -29.45 21.37
C ASP A 546 6.50 -29.50 21.45
N ILE A 547 7.05 -30.54 22.09
CA ILE A 547 8.50 -30.78 22.30
C ILE A 547 9.24 -31.03 20.95
N PHE A 548 8.53 -31.24 19.85
CA PHE A 548 9.07 -31.58 18.52
C PHE A 548 9.02 -30.43 17.49
N THR A 549 8.56 -29.22 17.86
CA THR A 549 8.57 -28.09 16.95
C THR A 549 9.99 -27.52 16.84
N GLU A 550 10.44 -27.31 15.60
CA GLU A 550 11.63 -26.50 15.30
C GLU A 550 11.52 -25.17 16.03
N SER A 551 12.65 -24.62 16.50
CA SER A 551 12.69 -23.34 17.22
C SER A 551 11.93 -22.28 16.45
N ALA A 552 10.92 -21.66 17.09
CA ALA A 552 10.06 -20.70 16.46
C ALA A 552 10.87 -19.57 15.81
N LYS A 553 10.53 -19.21 14.58
CA LYS A 553 11.10 -18.07 13.86
C LYS A 553 10.96 -16.81 14.70
N LYS A 554 12.05 -16.07 14.91
CA LYS A 554 12.01 -14.80 15.62
C LYS A 554 11.07 -13.83 14.88
N LEU A 555 9.90 -13.57 15.47
CA LEU A 555 8.89 -12.67 14.92
C LEU A 555 9.27 -11.21 15.23
N ASP A 556 9.23 -10.32 14.23
CA ASP A 556 9.33 -8.88 14.44
C ASP A 556 7.98 -8.33 14.92
N ILE A 557 7.90 -8.06 16.21
CA ILE A 557 6.76 -7.41 16.87
C ILE A 557 7.11 -5.99 17.36
N GLY A 558 8.25 -5.47 16.93
CA GLY A 558 8.70 -4.13 17.20
C GLY A 558 8.14 -3.10 16.20
N PHE A 559 8.34 -1.84 16.51
CA PHE A 559 8.14 -0.71 15.60
C PHE A 559 8.98 0.50 16.04
N LYS A 560 9.53 1.22 15.06
CA LYS A 560 10.21 2.50 15.27
C LYS A 560 9.20 3.64 15.24
N VAL A 561 9.25 4.53 16.21
CA VAL A 561 8.41 5.74 16.26
C VAL A 561 9.18 6.91 15.68
N PHE A 562 8.55 7.64 14.77
CA PHE A 562 9.01 8.91 14.26
C PHE A 562 7.93 9.98 14.42
N LYS A 563 8.35 11.24 14.59
CA LYS A 563 7.42 12.38 14.68
C LYS A 563 7.76 13.43 13.63
N LEU A 564 6.74 13.88 12.92
CA LEU A 564 6.87 14.99 12.00
C LEU A 564 7.26 16.26 12.76
N ASP A 565 8.32 16.91 12.31
CA ASP A 565 8.82 18.15 12.90
C ASP A 565 9.44 19.03 11.82
N ARG A 566 9.83 20.24 12.17
CA ARG A 566 10.62 21.11 11.31
C ARG A 566 12.03 20.54 11.13
N SER A 567 12.66 20.85 9.99
CA SER A 567 14.05 20.48 9.74
C SER A 567 14.95 20.76 10.95
N ASN A 568 15.90 19.87 11.21
CA ASN A 568 16.88 20.00 12.31
C ASN A 568 17.97 21.03 12.01
N VAL A 569 18.09 21.40 10.72
CA VAL A 569 19.10 22.35 10.24
C VAL A 569 18.55 23.77 10.34
N VAL A 570 19.40 24.72 10.73
CA VAL A 570 19.06 26.15 10.76
C VAL A 570 18.94 26.65 9.33
N GLU A 571 17.77 27.17 8.97
CA GLU A 571 17.55 27.82 7.67
C GLU A 571 18.06 29.25 7.71
N TRP A 572 18.71 29.66 6.62
CA TRP A 572 19.15 31.04 6.45
C TRP A 572 17.99 31.87 5.91
N ASP A 573 17.42 32.76 6.74
CA ASP A 573 16.42 33.73 6.31
C ASP A 573 17.07 35.06 5.98
N LEU A 574 17.29 35.30 4.68
CA LEU A 574 17.89 36.54 4.15
C LEU A 574 16.84 37.59 3.74
N GLU A 575 15.60 37.50 4.18
CA GLU A 575 14.64 38.58 3.96
C GLU A 575 15.03 39.82 4.79
N LEU A 576 15.97 40.60 4.23
CA LEU A 576 16.38 41.94 4.73
C LEU A 576 15.31 42.96 4.36
N ASN A 577 14.10 42.84 4.92
CA ASN A 577 13.03 43.83 4.75
C ASN A 577 13.18 45.00 5.74
N THR A 578 14.40 45.52 5.92
CA THR A 578 14.65 46.67 6.80
C THR A 578 15.13 47.87 6.02
N THR A 579 14.54 49.02 6.29
CA THR A 579 14.86 50.32 5.67
C THR A 579 16.08 51.01 6.30
N TYR A 580 16.65 50.44 7.36
CA TYR A 580 17.76 51.02 8.12
C TYR A 580 18.99 50.13 8.12
N GLU A 581 20.16 50.66 7.72
CA GLU A 581 21.44 49.92 7.63
C GLU A 581 21.87 49.27 8.96
N ASN A 582 21.66 49.93 10.09
CA ASN A 582 22.04 49.42 11.43
C ASN A 582 21.21 48.22 11.84
N GLU A 583 19.90 48.21 11.57
CA GLU A 583 19.00 47.10 11.84
C GLU A 583 19.31 45.90 10.92
N ALA A 584 19.69 46.19 9.68
CA ALA A 584 20.13 45.17 8.72
C ALA A 584 21.45 44.51 9.19
N GLN A 585 22.37 45.24 9.77
CA GLN A 585 23.66 44.75 10.24
C GLN A 585 23.51 43.95 11.56
N GLU A 586 22.61 44.38 12.46
CA GLU A 586 22.26 43.60 13.66
C GLU A 586 21.56 42.33 13.31
N LYS A 587 20.60 42.35 12.37
CA LYS A 587 19.89 41.18 11.87
C LYS A 587 20.83 40.19 11.17
N LEU A 588 21.73 40.70 10.35
CA LEU A 588 22.78 39.91 9.67
C LEU A 588 23.73 39.25 10.67
N THR A 589 24.12 39.96 11.73
CA THR A 589 24.96 39.42 12.80
C THR A 589 24.24 38.37 13.64
N LEU A 590 22.96 38.58 13.91
CA LEU A 590 22.10 37.60 14.59
C LEU A 590 21.90 36.33 13.75
N GLU A 591 21.61 36.48 12.45
CA GLU A 591 21.46 35.34 11.53
C GLU A 591 22.79 34.61 11.35
N PHE A 592 23.91 35.33 11.21
CA PHE A 592 25.25 34.74 11.13
C PHE A 592 25.60 33.94 12.40
N ASN A 593 25.25 34.45 13.59
CA ASN A 593 25.45 33.71 14.85
C ASN A 593 24.55 32.48 14.99
N LYS A 594 23.35 32.49 14.39
CA LYS A 594 22.49 31.31 14.33
C LYS A 594 23.09 30.20 13.43
N VAL A 595 23.72 30.59 12.32
CA VAL A 595 24.34 29.68 11.36
C VAL A 595 25.65 29.07 11.86
N LEU A 596 26.25 29.62 12.90
CA LEU A 596 27.44 29.03 13.56
C LEU A 596 27.14 27.66 14.23
N ASN A 597 25.87 27.29 14.36
CA ASN A 597 25.46 25.95 14.77
C ASN A 597 24.48 25.39 13.75
N ILE A 598 24.87 24.36 12.99
CA ILE A 598 24.04 23.71 12.00
C ILE A 598 22.77 23.13 12.63
N LEU A 599 22.89 22.56 13.83
CA LEU A 599 21.77 21.98 14.58
C LEU A 599 21.00 23.04 15.35
N LYS A 600 19.68 23.04 15.23
CA LYS A 600 18.77 23.82 16.10
C LYS A 600 18.89 23.38 17.55
N GLU A 601 18.63 24.30 18.48
CA GLU A 601 18.63 24.01 19.92
C GLU A 601 17.65 22.88 20.26
N GLY A 602 18.06 21.94 21.11
CA GLY A 602 17.26 20.78 21.51
C GLY A 602 17.21 19.64 20.49
N ARG A 603 18.03 19.67 19.43
CA ARG A 603 18.20 18.59 18.45
C ARG A 603 19.45 17.78 18.73
N THR A 604 19.39 16.49 18.38
CA THR A 604 20.50 15.54 18.52
C THR A 604 21.15 15.24 17.17
N GLU A 605 22.36 14.70 17.20
CA GLU A 605 23.02 14.19 15.99
C GLU A 605 22.23 13.03 15.35
N LEU A 606 21.50 12.27 16.15
CA LEU A 606 20.62 11.21 15.64
C LEU A 606 19.43 11.79 14.86
N ASP A 607 18.84 12.90 15.33
CA ASP A 607 17.79 13.61 14.59
C ASP A 607 18.31 14.04 13.20
N LEU A 608 19.53 14.61 13.15
CA LEU A 608 20.16 15.02 11.91
C LEU A 608 20.48 13.81 11.01
N MET A 609 20.94 12.70 11.59
CA MET A 609 21.24 11.48 10.84
C MET A 609 20.02 10.96 10.09
N TYR A 610 18.87 10.86 10.74
CA TYR A 610 17.65 10.41 10.09
C TYR A 610 17.10 11.42 9.06
N GLU A 611 17.29 12.73 9.26
CA GLU A 611 16.97 13.73 8.25
C GLU A 611 17.85 13.57 6.99
N VAL A 612 19.14 13.32 7.20
CA VAL A 612 20.09 13.04 6.10
C VAL A 612 19.68 11.76 5.37
N MET A 613 19.32 10.70 6.10
CA MET A 613 18.86 9.44 5.47
C MET A 613 17.65 9.67 4.58
N LEU A 614 16.64 10.42 5.02
CA LEU A 614 15.46 10.77 4.22
C LEU A 614 15.86 11.52 2.94
N LYS A 615 16.67 12.57 3.05
CA LYS A 615 17.13 13.37 1.90
C LYS A 615 17.99 12.58 0.91
N LEU A 616 18.66 11.52 1.38
CA LEU A 616 19.46 10.62 0.56
C LEU A 616 18.68 9.42 0.00
N GLY A 617 17.38 9.33 0.27
CA GLY A 617 16.54 8.24 -0.20
C GLY A 617 16.79 6.91 0.52
N LEU A 618 17.36 6.90 1.72
CA LEU A 618 17.55 5.69 2.51
C LEU A 618 16.30 5.40 3.34
N GLN A 619 15.93 4.12 3.41
CA GLN A 619 14.78 3.71 4.23
C GLN A 619 15.08 3.93 5.73
N LEU A 620 14.08 4.44 6.47
CA LEU A 620 14.18 4.70 7.91
C LEU A 620 14.43 3.44 8.75
N THR A 621 14.17 2.28 8.19
CA THR A 621 14.43 0.97 8.81
C THR A 621 15.86 0.50 8.61
N THR A 622 16.65 1.16 7.75
CA THR A 622 18.07 0.85 7.56
C THR A 622 18.80 0.94 8.91
N LYS A 623 19.58 -0.09 9.22
CA LYS A 623 20.30 -0.16 10.49
C LYS A 623 21.30 0.97 10.61
N VAL A 624 21.23 1.70 11.73
CA VAL A 624 22.16 2.77 12.10
C VAL A 624 22.88 2.34 13.37
N GLU A 625 24.21 2.20 13.30
CA GLU A 625 25.04 1.87 14.45
C GLU A 625 25.82 3.11 14.89
N GLU A 626 25.72 3.48 16.16
CA GLU A 626 26.55 4.52 16.75
C GLU A 626 27.89 3.91 17.17
N LYS A 627 28.99 4.48 16.71
CA LYS A 627 30.37 4.13 17.05
C LYS A 627 31.06 5.37 17.59
N GLU A 628 32.21 5.17 18.23
CA GLU A 628 33.04 6.26 18.76
C GLU A 628 34.47 6.14 18.24
N ILE A 629 35.01 7.23 17.75
CA ILE A 629 36.42 7.37 17.33
C ILE A 629 37.03 8.56 18.08
N ASN A 630 37.97 8.29 18.97
CA ASN A 630 38.67 9.31 19.75
C ASN A 630 37.71 10.30 20.48
N GLY A 631 36.63 9.78 21.10
CA GLY A 631 35.63 10.57 21.79
C GLY A 631 34.61 11.27 20.89
N LYS A 632 34.60 10.98 19.59
CA LYS A 632 33.71 11.59 18.59
C LYS A 632 32.75 10.56 18.05
N LYS A 633 31.47 10.92 17.98
CA LYS A 633 30.41 10.04 17.48
C LYS A 633 30.49 9.87 15.97
N VAL A 634 30.34 8.63 15.53
CA VAL A 634 30.28 8.22 14.12
C VAL A 634 29.09 7.31 13.91
N PHE A 635 28.31 7.56 12.88
CA PHE A 635 27.19 6.71 12.47
C PHE A 635 27.62 5.81 11.33
N VAL A 636 27.39 4.50 11.49
CA VAL A 636 27.63 3.48 10.45
C VAL A 636 26.25 2.99 10.00
N VAL A 637 25.89 3.24 8.75
CA VAL A 637 24.56 2.99 8.20
C VAL A 637 24.60 1.87 7.19
N GLY A 638 23.63 0.96 7.24
CA GLY A 638 23.48 -0.13 6.28
C GLY A 638 24.70 -1.06 6.27
N HIS A 639 25.18 -1.43 7.47
CA HIS A 639 26.39 -2.25 7.62
C HIS A 639 27.65 -1.65 6.95
N GLY A 640 27.75 -0.34 6.92
CA GLY A 640 28.91 0.39 6.42
C GLY A 640 28.84 0.83 4.96
N VAL A 641 27.68 0.76 4.32
CA VAL A 641 27.47 1.37 2.99
C VAL A 641 27.60 2.91 3.06
N MET A 642 27.21 3.48 4.19
CA MET A 642 27.39 4.91 4.47
C MET A 642 27.99 5.09 5.87
N VAL A 643 28.85 6.09 6.01
CA VAL A 643 29.33 6.59 7.31
C VAL A 643 29.09 8.09 7.41
N ALA A 644 28.72 8.55 8.61
CA ALA A 644 28.50 9.96 8.86
C ALA A 644 29.07 10.39 10.22
N SER A 645 29.50 11.64 10.35
CA SER A 645 29.82 12.25 11.63
C SER A 645 29.52 13.73 11.59
N PHE A 646 28.88 14.23 12.64
CA PHE A 646 28.54 15.64 12.84
C PHE A 646 29.34 16.25 14.01
N ALA A 647 30.27 15.45 14.57
CA ALA A 647 31.12 15.89 15.67
C ALA A 647 32.08 16.99 15.24
N LYS A 648 32.30 18.00 16.11
CA LYS A 648 33.23 19.10 15.85
C LYS A 648 34.69 18.66 16.01
N GLY A 649 35.59 19.23 15.21
CA GLY A 649 37.02 19.05 15.30
C GLY A 649 37.53 17.67 14.85
N LEU A 650 36.92 17.08 13.83
CA LEU A 650 37.42 15.84 13.22
C LEU A 650 38.80 16.09 12.59
N THR A 651 39.74 15.22 12.93
CA THR A 651 41.10 15.24 12.35
C THR A 651 41.17 14.32 11.13
N TYR A 652 42.21 14.48 10.32
CA TYR A 652 42.54 13.56 9.23
C TYR A 652 42.61 12.10 9.69
N SER A 653 43.16 11.84 10.91
CA SER A 653 43.24 10.51 11.50
C SER A 653 41.85 9.93 11.81
N ASP A 654 40.93 10.77 12.33
CA ASP A 654 39.54 10.34 12.66
C ASP A 654 38.82 9.94 11.39
N ILE A 655 38.89 10.75 10.34
CA ILE A 655 38.28 10.46 9.06
C ILE A 655 38.87 9.19 8.43
N THR A 656 40.22 9.01 8.52
CA THR A 656 40.85 7.79 8.01
C THR A 656 40.28 6.52 8.69
N LYS A 657 40.09 6.56 10.02
CA LYS A 657 39.45 5.48 10.76
C LYS A 657 37.96 5.28 10.42
N MET A 658 37.23 6.36 10.14
CA MET A 658 35.85 6.26 9.67
C MET A 658 35.76 5.49 8.34
N LEU A 659 36.71 5.68 7.45
CA LEU A 659 36.73 4.97 6.17
C LEU A 659 37.02 3.46 6.29
N GLU A 660 37.56 3.00 7.42
CA GLU A 660 37.75 1.57 7.72
C GLU A 660 36.44 0.81 7.94
N TYR A 661 35.33 1.51 8.21
CA TYR A 661 33.99 0.89 8.29
C TYR A 661 33.41 0.50 6.92
N LYS A 662 34.06 0.93 5.81
CA LYS A 662 33.64 0.53 4.46
C LYS A 662 33.82 -0.99 4.30
N PRO A 663 32.75 -1.76 3.99
CA PRO A 663 32.86 -3.18 3.70
C PRO A 663 33.64 -3.45 2.40
N ASP A 664 34.32 -4.59 2.33
CA ASP A 664 35.10 -4.97 1.15
C ASP A 664 34.26 -5.14 -0.12
N TYR A 665 32.98 -5.52 0.03
CA TYR A 665 32.06 -5.70 -1.10
C TYR A 665 31.50 -4.39 -1.67
N VAL A 666 31.69 -3.25 -0.99
CA VAL A 666 31.26 -1.92 -1.45
C VAL A 666 32.39 -1.27 -2.23
N GLN A 667 32.11 -0.85 -3.47
CA GLN A 667 33.10 -0.12 -4.27
C GLN A 667 33.34 1.27 -3.68
N PRO A 668 34.55 1.85 -3.80
CA PRO A 668 34.84 3.19 -3.26
C PRO A 668 33.92 4.29 -3.76
N GLY A 669 33.48 4.22 -5.02
CA GLY A 669 32.52 5.19 -5.61
C GLY A 669 31.07 5.03 -5.13
N GLU A 670 30.72 3.87 -4.56
CA GLU A 670 29.39 3.59 -3.98
C GLU A 670 29.34 3.91 -2.49
N PHE A 671 30.51 3.90 -1.83
CA PHE A 671 30.64 4.20 -0.41
C PHE A 671 30.34 5.68 -0.15
N LYS A 672 29.34 5.96 0.69
CA LYS A 672 28.92 7.32 1.00
C LYS A 672 29.52 7.83 2.30
N VAL A 673 30.03 9.06 2.28
CA VAL A 673 30.53 9.76 3.46
C VAL A 673 29.76 11.06 3.65
N VAL A 674 29.21 11.29 4.84
CA VAL A 674 28.51 12.53 5.19
C VAL A 674 29.19 13.18 6.38
N LEU A 675 29.56 14.43 6.22
CA LEU A 675 30.22 15.24 7.28
C LEU A 675 29.51 16.57 7.42
N SER A 676 29.55 17.15 8.61
CA SER A 676 29.14 18.55 8.79
C SER A 676 30.30 19.50 8.40
N ASP A 677 29.98 20.68 7.86
CA ASP A 677 30.99 21.69 7.61
C ASP A 677 31.70 22.13 8.90
N GLU A 678 30.99 22.15 10.02
CA GLU A 678 31.54 22.40 11.36
C GLU A 678 32.41 21.27 11.91
N SER A 679 32.42 20.10 11.27
CA SER A 679 33.27 18.98 11.68
C SER A 679 34.74 19.27 11.49
N PHE A 680 35.10 20.20 10.61
CA PHE A 680 36.49 20.55 10.34
C PHE A 680 37.00 21.65 11.27
N ALA A 681 38.16 21.42 11.92
CA ALA A 681 38.77 22.42 12.78
C ALA A 681 39.31 23.62 12.00
N THR A 682 39.76 23.41 10.75
CA THR A 682 40.28 24.44 9.83
C THR A 682 39.91 24.12 8.38
N ASN A 683 39.96 25.15 7.53
CA ASN A 683 39.80 24.96 6.08
C ASN A 683 40.90 24.08 5.48
N ASN A 684 42.09 24.02 6.08
CA ASN A 684 43.16 23.12 5.65
C ASN A 684 42.80 21.66 5.91
N ASP A 685 42.14 21.36 7.05
CA ASP A 685 41.68 20.00 7.34
C ASP A 685 40.63 19.55 6.30
N LYS A 686 39.71 20.42 5.95
CA LYS A 686 38.72 20.19 4.90
C LYS A 686 39.37 19.84 3.56
N VAL A 687 40.37 20.64 3.14
CA VAL A 687 41.11 20.38 1.88
C VAL A 687 41.85 19.04 1.95
N ASN A 688 42.52 18.73 3.06
CA ASN A 688 43.24 17.47 3.25
C ASN A 688 42.32 16.28 3.18
N VAL A 689 41.15 16.37 3.79
CA VAL A 689 40.14 15.30 3.73
C VAL A 689 39.58 15.12 2.32
N MET A 690 39.34 16.19 1.59
CA MET A 690 38.94 16.13 0.17
C MET A 690 40.00 15.44 -0.70
N GLN A 691 41.29 15.68 -0.43
CA GLN A 691 42.39 14.99 -1.10
C GLN A 691 42.41 13.49 -0.71
N LEU A 692 42.17 13.16 0.57
CA LEU A 692 42.08 11.79 1.02
C LEU A 692 40.96 11.03 0.30
N PHE A 693 39.76 11.61 0.18
CA PHE A 693 38.64 11.01 -0.54
C PHE A 693 39.03 10.74 -2.01
N LYS A 694 39.62 11.69 -2.66
CA LYS A 694 40.14 11.55 -4.05
C LYS A 694 41.15 10.40 -4.16
N GLN A 695 42.14 10.33 -3.26
CA GLN A 695 43.14 9.27 -3.23
C GLN A 695 42.54 7.88 -2.99
N LYS A 696 41.49 7.78 -2.17
CA LYS A 696 40.80 6.54 -1.87
C LYS A 696 39.71 6.18 -2.89
N GLY A 697 39.50 7.01 -3.92
CA GLY A 697 38.48 6.82 -4.95
C GLY A 697 37.04 7.02 -4.44
N ILE A 698 36.85 7.73 -3.32
CA ILE A 698 35.54 8.05 -2.75
C ILE A 698 35.02 9.30 -3.48
N THR A 699 34.04 9.09 -4.35
CA THR A 699 33.39 10.16 -5.14
C THR A 699 32.05 10.59 -4.57
N ASN A 700 31.43 9.73 -3.73
CA ASN A 700 30.13 9.94 -3.16
C ASN A 700 30.25 10.46 -1.71
N PHE A 701 30.42 11.76 -1.56
CA PHE A 701 30.47 12.39 -0.25
C PHE A 701 29.65 13.70 -0.24
N GLU A 702 29.12 14.05 0.92
CA GLU A 702 28.38 15.28 1.16
C GLU A 702 28.90 15.98 2.41
N ILE A 703 28.95 17.31 2.34
CA ILE A 703 29.24 18.21 3.46
C ILE A 703 27.98 19.06 3.65
N ILE A 704 27.36 18.95 4.81
CA ILE A 704 26.10 19.63 5.14
C ILE A 704 26.34 20.78 6.12
#